data_b3584797e5aae2ac3505abdc316a1f6a
#
_entry.id   b3584797e5aae2ac3505abdc316a1f6a
#
_cell.length_a   1.000
_cell.length_b   1.000
_cell.length_c   1.000
_cell.angle_alpha   90.00
_cell.angle_beta   90.00
_cell.angle_gamma   90.00
#
_symmetry.space_group_name_H-M   'P 1'
#
loop_
_entity.id
_entity.type
_entity.pdbx_description
1 polymer ?
#
loop_
_entity_poly.entity_id
_entity_poly.type
_entity_poly.pdbx_seq_one_letter_code
_entity_poly.pdbx_strand_id
1 'polypeptide(L)'
;MTGALRDLFALEDHGAFAARHIGPSEAEIAEMLSVVGVRSLEELTGRTVPEAIRVAPEGRGNVAPEGRGNVAPEERGNSAGLSALPPPATEVEAIEELRALAGQNRVMTSLIGLGYHGTHTPPVILRNVLENPGWYTAYTPYQAEIAQGRLEALVNFQTMVADLTGLPLANASLLDEATAAAEAMALAHAAHKGRSDTLLAASDLHPQTLAVVRVRAEPVGIRVVVAPPAEIAARAAAEAPFAVLLQYPGTTGEVRDIAPEIAAAHAAGALTIVAADPLALCLLTPPGEMGADVVVGSSQRFGVPLGYGGPHAAFIAVKDALKRLLPGRLVGVSVDAAGQPAMRLALQTREQHIRREKATSNICTAQVLLAVMAGMYAVWHGPEGLRRIARRVALQARILAGAACGAGLALHHDGFFDTIAIEAGYRAAALTDAARAGGFNLRREGGLVCIALDETVTRDQLAALAGIIGGGALDGIAPAGGIPAALARSSPFLTAEVFNLHHSEHAMLRYLKRLEDRDVALNRSMIPLGSCTMKLNATAEMIPVTFPGFAQIHPFAPVDQVPGYLALIRRLEAWLAAVTGFAAVSLQPNAGSQGEYAGLLAIRAWHRARGEAHRDVCLIPSSAHGTNPASAAMAGMRVVVVGCDREGNVDVADLRAKAEEHAAKLAALMVTYPSTHGVFEEAIREICDLIHAHGGQVYMDGANMNAQVGLTS
;
A
#
# COMPACT_ATOMS: atom_id res chain seq x y z
N MET A 1 22.34 -43.22 3.78
CA MET A 1 21.04 -43.71 3.29
C MET A 1 21.25 -45.05 2.58
N THR A 2 20.37 -46.01 2.81
CA THR A 2 20.34 -47.28 2.04
C THR A 2 19.93 -46.98 0.60
N GLY A 3 20.21 -47.90 -0.38
CA GLY A 3 19.85 -47.68 -1.80
C GLY A 3 18.39 -47.32 -1.99
N ALA A 4 17.47 -48.09 -1.39
CA ALA A 4 16.02 -47.84 -1.48
C ALA A 4 15.57 -46.45 -0.94
N LEU A 5 16.25 -45.90 0.08
CA LEU A 5 15.93 -44.55 0.57
C LEU A 5 16.47 -43.45 -0.36
N ARG A 6 17.57 -43.70 -1.09
CA ARG A 6 18.05 -42.79 -2.13
C ARG A 6 17.10 -42.78 -3.33
N ASP A 7 16.61 -43.95 -3.71
CA ASP A 7 15.67 -44.09 -4.81
C ASP A 7 14.32 -43.42 -4.48
N LEU A 8 13.84 -43.60 -3.24
CA LEU A 8 12.63 -42.91 -2.76
C LEU A 8 12.80 -41.38 -2.81
N PHE A 9 13.89 -40.87 -2.24
CA PHE A 9 14.17 -39.41 -2.27
C PHE A 9 14.27 -38.85 -3.67
N ALA A 10 14.90 -39.60 -4.61
CA ALA A 10 14.96 -39.18 -6.02
C ALA A 10 13.57 -39.15 -6.70
N LEU A 11 12.66 -40.07 -6.26
CA LEU A 11 11.28 -40.11 -6.78
C LEU A 11 10.37 -39.05 -6.17
N GLU A 12 10.72 -38.47 -5.05
CA GLU A 12 9.97 -37.37 -4.42
C GLU A 12 10.10 -36.06 -5.21
N ASP A 13 11.12 -35.92 -6.05
CA ASP A 13 11.33 -34.83 -7.01
C ASP A 13 11.03 -33.40 -6.47
N HIS A 14 11.67 -33.04 -5.36
CA HIS A 14 11.49 -31.75 -4.69
C HIS A 14 11.80 -30.53 -5.61
N GLY A 15 12.49 -30.74 -6.72
CA GLY A 15 12.79 -29.72 -7.73
C GLY A 15 11.75 -29.59 -8.85
N ALA A 16 10.72 -30.45 -8.92
CA ALA A 16 9.76 -30.50 -10.02
C ALA A 16 9.01 -29.18 -10.26
N PHE A 17 8.72 -28.45 -9.19
CA PHE A 17 8.03 -27.16 -9.30
C PHE A 17 8.85 -26.11 -10.06
N ALA A 18 10.15 -26.02 -9.81
CA ALA A 18 11.03 -25.09 -10.49
C ALA A 18 10.98 -25.30 -12.02
N ALA A 19 11.04 -26.56 -12.48
CA ALA A 19 10.97 -26.92 -13.89
C ALA A 19 9.59 -26.59 -14.53
N ARG A 20 8.53 -26.51 -13.74
CA ARG A 20 7.16 -26.19 -14.21
C ARG A 20 6.85 -24.70 -14.15
N HIS A 21 7.59 -23.91 -13.36
CA HIS A 21 7.27 -22.52 -13.08
C HIS A 21 8.30 -21.54 -13.61
N ILE A 22 9.62 -21.90 -13.59
CA ILE A 22 10.72 -20.96 -13.88
C ILE A 22 11.09 -21.02 -15.37
N GLY A 23 10.14 -20.87 -16.25
CA GLY A 23 10.42 -20.49 -17.62
C GLY A 23 10.73 -21.62 -18.61
N PRO A 24 11.66 -21.42 -19.57
CA PRO A 24 11.79 -22.27 -20.75
C PRO A 24 12.40 -23.64 -20.43
N SER A 25 12.05 -24.61 -21.27
CA SER A 25 12.69 -25.92 -21.31
C SER A 25 14.15 -25.82 -21.79
N GLU A 26 14.94 -26.88 -21.56
CA GLU A 26 16.33 -26.96 -22.02
C GLU A 26 16.45 -26.77 -23.58
N ALA A 27 15.47 -27.27 -24.34
CA ALA A 27 15.43 -27.09 -25.79
C ALA A 27 15.19 -25.64 -26.19
N GLU A 28 14.28 -24.96 -25.51
CA GLU A 28 13.99 -23.52 -25.71
C GLU A 28 15.17 -22.66 -25.27
N ILE A 29 15.84 -23.03 -24.15
CA ILE A 29 17.07 -22.35 -23.71
C ILE A 29 18.13 -22.46 -24.80
N ALA A 30 18.36 -23.65 -25.39
CA ALA A 30 19.31 -23.84 -26.43
C ALA A 30 18.99 -23.00 -27.70
N GLU A 31 17.72 -22.91 -28.08
CA GLU A 31 17.27 -22.05 -29.19
C GLU A 31 17.52 -20.57 -28.88
N MET A 32 17.14 -20.10 -27.69
CA MET A 32 17.36 -18.70 -27.27
C MET A 32 18.86 -18.35 -27.24
N LEU A 33 19.70 -19.24 -26.70
CA LEU A 33 21.14 -19.04 -26.67
C LEU A 33 21.73 -18.96 -28.10
N SER A 34 21.23 -19.76 -29.03
CA SER A 34 21.60 -19.70 -30.45
C SER A 34 21.25 -18.34 -31.07
N VAL A 35 20.06 -17.79 -30.78
CA VAL A 35 19.64 -16.48 -31.27
C VAL A 35 20.51 -15.37 -30.69
N VAL A 36 20.84 -15.46 -29.40
CA VAL A 36 21.70 -14.49 -28.67
C VAL A 36 23.19 -14.62 -29.16
N GLY A 37 23.57 -15.75 -29.72
CA GLY A 37 24.93 -16.00 -30.20
C GLY A 37 25.92 -16.41 -29.11
N VAL A 38 25.43 -17.15 -28.10
CA VAL A 38 26.25 -17.73 -27.02
C VAL A 38 25.98 -19.23 -26.91
N ARG A 39 26.89 -19.97 -26.29
CA ARG A 39 26.84 -21.44 -26.22
C ARG A 39 26.21 -21.96 -24.96
N SER A 40 26.17 -21.17 -23.87
CA SER A 40 25.65 -21.57 -22.58
C SER A 40 25.18 -20.37 -21.76
N LEU A 41 24.39 -20.63 -20.71
CA LEU A 41 23.98 -19.60 -19.73
C LEU A 41 25.20 -19.04 -18.98
N GLU A 42 26.22 -19.84 -18.72
CA GLU A 42 27.47 -19.40 -18.09
C GLU A 42 28.21 -18.40 -19.00
N GLU A 43 28.26 -18.66 -20.31
CA GLU A 43 28.85 -17.72 -21.28
C GLU A 43 28.03 -16.42 -21.33
N LEU A 44 26.70 -16.52 -21.34
CA LEU A 44 25.82 -15.35 -21.31
C LEU A 44 26.06 -14.53 -20.06
N THR A 45 26.03 -15.14 -18.89
CA THR A 45 26.31 -14.49 -17.61
C THR A 45 27.71 -13.88 -17.59
N GLY A 46 28.69 -14.62 -18.12
CA GLY A 46 30.07 -14.16 -18.20
C GLY A 46 30.27 -12.93 -19.09
N ARG A 47 29.43 -12.74 -20.11
CA ARG A 47 29.47 -11.57 -21.02
C ARG A 47 28.62 -10.40 -20.49
N THR A 48 27.63 -10.68 -19.62
CA THR A 48 26.64 -9.69 -19.17
C THR A 48 26.98 -9.10 -17.81
N VAL A 49 27.36 -9.95 -16.85
CA VAL A 49 27.63 -9.53 -15.48
C VAL A 49 29.10 -9.16 -15.31
N PRO A 50 29.44 -7.94 -14.86
CA PRO A 50 30.82 -7.51 -14.64
C PRO A 50 31.58 -8.46 -13.70
N GLU A 51 32.83 -8.79 -14.05
CA GLU A 51 33.65 -9.74 -13.28
C GLU A 51 33.85 -9.28 -11.82
N ALA A 52 33.96 -7.97 -11.61
CA ALA A 52 34.20 -7.36 -10.30
C ALA A 52 33.10 -7.64 -9.27
N ILE A 53 31.87 -7.91 -9.73
CA ILE A 53 30.70 -8.16 -8.84
C ILE A 53 30.15 -9.57 -8.99
N ARG A 54 30.74 -10.39 -9.88
CA ARG A 54 30.25 -11.74 -10.13
C ARG A 54 30.58 -12.66 -8.98
N VAL A 55 29.57 -13.37 -8.50
CA VAL A 55 29.71 -14.42 -7.49
C VAL A 55 30.01 -15.75 -8.19
N ALA A 56 31.01 -16.47 -7.71
CA ALA A 56 31.28 -17.84 -8.17
C ALA A 56 30.11 -18.76 -7.80
N PRO A 57 29.61 -19.59 -8.70
CA PRO A 57 28.54 -20.54 -8.38
C PRO A 57 29.05 -21.53 -7.32
N GLU A 58 28.46 -21.53 -6.12
CA GLU A 58 28.67 -22.57 -5.13
C GLU A 58 27.97 -23.86 -5.59
N GLY A 59 28.72 -24.97 -5.63
CA GLY A 59 28.13 -26.30 -5.61
C GLY A 59 28.06 -27.08 -6.90
N ARG A 60 28.65 -26.67 -8.02
CA ARG A 60 29.02 -27.62 -9.09
C ARG A 60 30.39 -28.16 -8.76
N GLY A 61 30.40 -29.41 -8.27
CA GLY A 61 31.60 -30.10 -7.83
C GLY A 61 32.75 -30.00 -8.83
N ASN A 62 33.90 -29.73 -8.23
CA ASN A 62 35.28 -29.83 -8.74
C ASN A 62 35.81 -28.69 -9.62
N VAL A 63 36.72 -28.06 -9.06
CA VAL A 63 38.07 -27.60 -9.35
C VAL A 63 38.25 -26.20 -8.82
N ALA A 64 38.78 -26.12 -7.59
CA ALA A 64 39.43 -24.90 -7.16
C ALA A 64 40.70 -24.70 -7.99
N PRO A 65 40.95 -23.50 -8.53
CA PRO A 65 42.30 -23.15 -8.94
C PRO A 65 43.14 -23.03 -7.67
N GLU A 66 44.13 -23.90 -7.56
CA GLU A 66 45.17 -23.82 -6.53
C GLU A 66 45.80 -22.41 -6.60
N GLY A 67 45.78 -21.67 -5.51
CA GLY A 67 46.64 -20.53 -5.29
C GLY A 67 45.99 -19.17 -5.12
N ARG A 68 44.96 -19.01 -4.25
CA ARG A 68 44.72 -17.70 -3.61
C ARG A 68 44.59 -17.89 -2.11
N GLY A 69 45.50 -17.22 -1.40
CA GLY A 69 45.60 -17.23 0.06
C GLY A 69 44.34 -16.70 0.76
N ASN A 70 44.30 -16.89 2.07
CA ASN A 70 43.23 -16.47 2.98
C ASN A 70 42.65 -15.10 2.64
N VAL A 71 41.50 -15.10 2.00
CA VAL A 71 40.67 -13.91 1.81
C VAL A 71 39.88 -13.71 3.11
N ALA A 72 39.93 -12.50 3.64
CA ALA A 72 39.20 -12.11 4.85
C ALA A 72 37.70 -12.39 4.73
N PRO A 73 36.97 -12.67 5.83
CA PRO A 73 35.52 -12.95 5.79
C PRO A 73 34.67 -11.86 5.12
N GLU A 74 35.18 -10.64 5.03
CA GLU A 74 34.53 -9.47 4.42
C GLU A 74 34.55 -9.48 2.87
N GLU A 75 35.34 -10.36 2.25
CA GLU A 75 35.46 -10.49 0.80
C GLU A 75 34.72 -11.70 0.20
N ARG A 76 33.98 -12.44 1.03
CA ARG A 76 33.15 -13.54 0.54
C ARG A 76 31.86 -12.97 -0.02
N GLY A 77 31.79 -12.89 -1.33
CA GLY A 77 30.55 -12.51 -2.04
C GLY A 77 29.37 -13.43 -1.66
N ASN A 78 28.20 -13.03 -2.05
CA ASN A 78 26.85 -13.51 -1.64
C ASN A 78 26.58 -15.03 -1.80
N SER A 79 27.51 -15.82 -2.27
CA SER A 79 27.42 -17.29 -2.34
C SER A 79 27.18 -17.93 -0.97
N ALA A 80 27.76 -17.36 0.09
CA ALA A 80 27.50 -17.78 1.46
C ALA A 80 26.03 -17.51 1.89
N GLY A 81 25.37 -16.53 1.28
CA GLY A 81 23.98 -16.19 1.58
C GLY A 81 22.97 -17.18 1.03
N LEU A 82 23.22 -17.75 -0.16
CA LEU A 82 22.31 -18.74 -0.75
C LEU A 82 22.33 -20.08 0.04
N SER A 83 23.46 -20.45 0.61
CA SER A 83 23.57 -21.66 1.46
C SER A 83 22.81 -21.55 2.79
N ALA A 84 22.42 -20.34 3.19
CA ALA A 84 21.58 -20.09 4.36
C ALA A 84 20.07 -20.25 4.07
N LEU A 85 19.68 -20.39 2.81
CA LEU A 85 18.30 -20.65 2.44
C LEU A 85 17.93 -22.13 2.71
N PRO A 86 16.67 -22.43 3.04
CA PRO A 86 16.22 -23.82 3.15
C PRO A 86 16.28 -24.50 1.78
N PRO A 87 16.30 -25.84 1.74
CA PRO A 87 16.14 -26.58 0.50
C PRO A 87 14.80 -26.23 -0.18
N PRO A 88 14.67 -26.44 -1.50
CA PRO A 88 13.40 -26.23 -2.19
C PRO A 88 12.30 -27.11 -1.61
N ALA A 89 11.09 -26.58 -1.51
CA ALA A 89 9.90 -27.29 -1.07
C ALA A 89 8.99 -27.58 -2.26
N THR A 90 8.21 -28.64 -2.16
CA THR A 90 7.10 -28.91 -3.09
C THR A 90 5.96 -27.92 -2.83
N GLU A 91 5.03 -27.75 -3.78
CA GLU A 91 3.84 -26.91 -3.60
C GLU A 91 3.00 -27.35 -2.38
N VAL A 92 2.90 -28.66 -2.14
CA VAL A 92 2.15 -29.22 -0.99
C VAL A 92 2.80 -28.83 0.31
N GLU A 93 4.13 -29.03 0.45
CA GLU A 93 4.89 -28.67 1.64
C GLU A 93 4.83 -27.16 1.92
N ALA A 94 4.96 -26.33 0.89
CA ALA A 94 4.88 -24.86 1.03
C ALA A 94 3.50 -24.42 1.52
N ILE A 95 2.41 -24.97 0.96
CA ILE A 95 1.04 -24.66 1.39
C ILE A 95 0.79 -25.15 2.83
N GLU A 96 1.26 -26.35 3.19
CA GLU A 96 1.12 -26.88 4.54
C GLU A 96 1.90 -26.06 5.56
N GLU A 97 3.13 -25.65 5.25
CA GLU A 97 3.92 -24.79 6.11
C GLU A 97 3.24 -23.43 6.33
N LEU A 98 2.75 -22.79 5.26
CA LEU A 98 2.02 -21.52 5.38
C LEU A 98 0.69 -21.68 6.13
N ARG A 99 -0.01 -22.83 5.97
CA ARG A 99 -1.20 -23.14 6.76
C ARG A 99 -0.86 -23.32 8.25
N ALA A 100 0.27 -23.97 8.56
CA ALA A 100 0.73 -24.11 9.93
C ALA A 100 1.11 -22.77 10.56
N LEU A 101 1.76 -21.87 9.81
CA LEU A 101 2.04 -20.50 10.26
C LEU A 101 0.74 -19.71 10.48
N ALA A 102 -0.20 -19.76 9.54
CA ALA A 102 -1.51 -19.12 9.68
C ALA A 102 -2.26 -19.64 10.92
N GLY A 103 -2.18 -20.95 11.20
CA GLY A 103 -2.80 -21.60 12.36
C GLY A 103 -2.19 -21.19 13.70
N GLN A 104 -1.00 -20.60 13.75
CA GLN A 104 -0.42 -20.03 14.95
C GLN A 104 -1.06 -18.70 15.33
N ASN A 105 -1.66 -17.99 14.37
CA ASN A 105 -2.34 -16.74 14.63
C ASN A 105 -3.71 -16.99 15.25
N ARG A 106 -4.10 -16.14 16.17
CA ARG A 106 -5.42 -16.21 16.81
C ARG A 106 -6.35 -15.17 16.20
N VAL A 107 -7.25 -15.64 15.33
CA VAL A 107 -8.27 -14.78 14.73
C VAL A 107 -9.30 -14.41 15.79
N MET A 108 -9.36 -13.13 16.14
CA MET A 108 -10.33 -12.56 17.07
C MET A 108 -11.31 -11.68 16.28
N THR A 109 -12.51 -11.48 16.81
CA THR A 109 -13.40 -10.43 16.30
C THR A 109 -12.81 -9.08 16.71
N SER A 110 -12.15 -8.41 15.75
CA SER A 110 -11.41 -7.17 16.02
C SER A 110 -12.32 -5.95 15.81
N LEU A 111 -12.69 -5.33 16.91
CA LEU A 111 -13.50 -4.11 16.97
C LEU A 111 -12.65 -2.89 17.37
N ILE A 112 -11.39 -2.90 16.94
CA ILE A 112 -10.40 -1.84 17.21
C ILE A 112 -10.73 -0.60 16.37
N GLY A 113 -11.18 -0.79 15.14
CA GLY A 113 -11.47 0.30 14.21
C GLY A 113 -10.20 0.93 13.64
N LEU A 114 -10.02 2.25 13.83
CA LEU A 114 -8.89 3.01 13.30
C LEU A 114 -8.79 2.94 11.77
N GLY A 115 -9.94 2.93 11.08
CA GLY A 115 -10.01 2.86 9.63
C GLY A 115 -9.88 1.44 9.03
N TYR A 116 -9.84 0.40 9.88
CA TYR A 116 -9.79 -1.01 9.47
C TYR A 116 -10.95 -1.78 10.07
N HIS A 117 -11.71 -2.49 9.23
CA HIS A 117 -12.95 -3.14 9.62
C HIS A 117 -13.05 -4.53 9.00
N GLY A 118 -13.66 -5.47 9.73
CA GLY A 118 -14.06 -6.74 9.15
C GLY A 118 -15.07 -6.53 8.02
N THR A 119 -14.95 -7.30 6.96
CA THR A 119 -15.84 -7.22 5.80
C THR A 119 -16.05 -8.61 5.17
N HIS A 120 -17.17 -8.81 4.51
CA HIS A 120 -17.47 -10.01 3.76
C HIS A 120 -17.14 -9.79 2.28
N THR A 121 -16.05 -10.40 1.80
CA THR A 121 -15.79 -10.44 0.36
C THR A 121 -16.83 -11.35 -0.30
N PRO A 122 -17.69 -10.86 -1.20
CA PRO A 122 -18.63 -11.73 -1.90
C PRO A 122 -17.89 -12.86 -2.63
N PRO A 123 -18.33 -14.14 -2.50
CA PRO A 123 -17.62 -15.27 -3.12
C PRO A 123 -17.41 -15.12 -4.63
N VAL A 124 -18.35 -14.48 -5.32
CA VAL A 124 -18.24 -14.19 -6.75
C VAL A 124 -17.10 -13.24 -7.07
N ILE A 125 -16.79 -12.29 -6.18
CA ILE A 125 -15.65 -11.35 -6.31
C ILE A 125 -14.36 -12.03 -5.87
N LEU A 126 -14.38 -12.74 -4.75
CA LEU A 126 -13.21 -13.45 -4.24
C LEU A 126 -12.62 -14.36 -5.32
N ARG A 127 -13.44 -15.27 -5.85
CA ARG A 127 -13.00 -16.28 -6.83
C ARG A 127 -12.67 -15.70 -8.20
N ASN A 128 -13.43 -14.70 -8.67
CA ASN A 128 -13.33 -14.22 -10.06
C ASN A 128 -12.52 -12.92 -10.19
N VAL A 129 -12.00 -12.37 -9.10
CA VAL A 129 -11.09 -11.21 -9.11
C VAL A 129 -9.83 -11.54 -8.33
N LEU A 130 -9.91 -11.74 -7.00
CA LEU A 130 -8.71 -11.91 -6.16
C LEU A 130 -7.95 -13.20 -6.50
N GLU A 131 -8.67 -14.30 -6.71
CA GLU A 131 -8.10 -15.63 -7.01
C GLU A 131 -7.97 -15.92 -8.52
N ASN A 132 -8.33 -14.95 -9.37
CA ASN A 132 -8.33 -15.14 -10.82
C ASN A 132 -7.06 -14.58 -11.47
N PRO A 133 -6.23 -15.43 -12.11
CA PRO A 133 -5.00 -15.00 -12.77
C PRO A 133 -5.23 -14.00 -13.91
N GLY A 134 -6.41 -13.97 -14.53
CA GLY A 134 -6.78 -12.94 -15.51
C GLY A 134 -6.76 -11.52 -14.92
N TRP A 135 -6.95 -11.38 -13.61
CA TRP A 135 -6.92 -10.12 -12.90
C TRP A 135 -5.60 -9.88 -12.15
N TYR A 136 -5.10 -10.86 -11.38
CA TYR A 136 -3.91 -10.61 -10.56
C TYR A 136 -2.59 -10.67 -11.31
N THR A 137 -2.53 -11.34 -12.49
CA THR A 137 -1.31 -11.31 -13.33
C THR A 137 -1.24 -10.05 -14.19
N ALA A 138 -2.33 -9.30 -14.32
CA ALA A 138 -2.39 -8.10 -15.13
C ALA A 138 -1.70 -6.93 -14.43
N TYR A 139 -0.82 -6.23 -15.14
CA TYR A 139 -0.10 -5.08 -14.60
C TYR A 139 -0.95 -3.80 -14.59
N THR A 140 -0.42 -2.75 -13.96
CA THR A 140 -1.00 -1.40 -14.05
C THR A 140 -1.34 -1.06 -15.50
N PRO A 141 -2.57 -0.60 -15.80
CA PRO A 141 -3.06 -0.45 -17.16
C PRO A 141 -2.47 0.78 -17.86
N TYR A 142 -1.16 0.78 -18.14
CA TYR A 142 -0.49 1.86 -18.87
C TYR A 142 -0.91 1.93 -20.33
N GLN A 143 -1.11 0.75 -20.95
CA GLN A 143 -1.52 0.62 -22.34
C GLN A 143 -3.02 0.40 -22.40
N ALA A 144 -3.76 1.42 -22.79
CA ALA A 144 -5.21 1.40 -22.82
C ALA A 144 -5.75 0.31 -23.79
N GLU A 145 -5.02 0.04 -24.85
CA GLU A 145 -5.38 -0.90 -25.91
C GLU A 145 -5.57 -2.32 -25.41
N ILE A 146 -4.84 -2.71 -24.38
CA ILE A 146 -4.85 -4.07 -23.82
C ILE A 146 -5.42 -4.13 -22.41
N ALA A 147 -6.07 -3.09 -21.94
CA ALA A 147 -6.52 -2.95 -20.56
C ALA A 147 -7.90 -2.29 -20.42
N GLN A 148 -8.76 -2.42 -21.42
CA GLN A 148 -10.07 -1.75 -21.45
C GLN A 148 -10.98 -2.21 -20.33
N GLY A 149 -10.94 -3.48 -19.96
CA GLY A 149 -11.76 -4.02 -18.86
C GLY A 149 -11.32 -3.51 -17.50
N ARG A 150 -10.01 -3.51 -17.21
CA ARG A 150 -9.48 -2.95 -15.94
C ARG A 150 -9.69 -1.44 -15.85
N LEU A 151 -9.56 -0.73 -16.95
CA LEU A 151 -9.83 0.70 -17.00
C LEU A 151 -11.31 1.00 -16.76
N GLU A 152 -12.25 0.21 -17.31
CA GLU A 152 -13.68 0.32 -17.00
C GLU A 152 -13.94 0.05 -15.51
N ALA A 153 -13.34 -1.00 -14.94
CA ALA A 153 -13.46 -1.30 -13.51
C ALA A 153 -12.92 -0.16 -12.62
N LEU A 154 -11.84 0.50 -13.03
CA LEU A 154 -11.30 1.66 -12.33
C LEU A 154 -12.17 2.92 -12.48
N VAL A 155 -12.86 3.10 -13.61
CA VAL A 155 -13.90 4.15 -13.74
C VAL A 155 -15.03 3.91 -12.77
N ASN A 156 -15.47 2.65 -12.58
CA ASN A 156 -16.45 2.32 -11.55
C ASN A 156 -15.98 2.71 -10.15
N PHE A 157 -14.73 2.40 -9.82
CA PHE A 157 -14.12 2.80 -8.53
C PHE A 157 -14.10 4.33 -8.37
N GLN A 158 -13.65 5.06 -9.39
CA GLN A 158 -13.61 6.53 -9.36
C GLN A 158 -15.01 7.13 -9.19
N THR A 159 -16.00 6.60 -9.92
CA THR A 159 -17.40 7.04 -9.83
C THR A 159 -17.98 6.79 -8.45
N MET A 160 -17.73 5.60 -7.89
CA MET A 160 -18.13 5.25 -6.52
C MET A 160 -17.58 6.26 -5.51
N VAL A 161 -16.30 6.54 -5.57
CA VAL A 161 -15.64 7.48 -4.64
C VAL A 161 -16.18 8.90 -4.82
N ALA A 162 -16.32 9.37 -6.06
CA ALA A 162 -16.86 10.69 -6.35
C ALA A 162 -18.28 10.86 -5.80
N ASP A 163 -19.15 9.89 -6.05
CA ASP A 163 -20.54 9.89 -5.57
C ASP A 163 -20.62 9.88 -4.04
N LEU A 164 -19.82 9.01 -3.38
CA LEU A 164 -19.83 8.90 -1.92
C LEU A 164 -19.32 10.18 -1.26
N THR A 165 -18.25 10.76 -1.78
CA THR A 165 -17.59 11.94 -1.19
C THR A 165 -18.29 13.26 -1.52
N GLY A 166 -19.16 13.28 -2.54
CA GLY A 166 -19.81 14.49 -3.03
C GLY A 166 -18.85 15.43 -3.79
N LEU A 167 -17.72 14.90 -4.29
CA LEU A 167 -16.75 15.66 -5.08
C LEU A 167 -16.72 15.16 -6.53
N PRO A 168 -16.47 16.05 -7.51
CA PRO A 168 -16.67 15.73 -8.93
C PRO A 168 -15.61 14.79 -9.52
N LEU A 169 -14.47 14.60 -8.86
CA LEU A 169 -13.34 13.87 -9.41
C LEU A 169 -12.61 13.06 -8.36
N ALA A 170 -12.37 11.78 -8.63
CA ALA A 170 -11.56 10.90 -7.81
C ALA A 170 -10.48 10.19 -8.66
N ASN A 171 -9.37 9.81 -8.03
CA ASN A 171 -8.32 9.03 -8.69
C ASN A 171 -8.64 7.53 -8.75
N ALA A 172 -7.81 6.79 -9.47
CA ALA A 172 -7.96 5.34 -9.66
C ALA A 172 -7.38 4.47 -8.53
N SER A 173 -6.88 5.01 -7.47
CA SER A 173 -6.52 4.55 -6.12
C SER A 173 -5.17 5.09 -5.64
N LEU A 174 -4.98 5.00 -4.33
CA LEU A 174 -3.73 5.19 -3.59
C LEU A 174 -3.45 3.96 -2.71
N LEU A 175 -2.44 4.05 -1.85
CA LEU A 175 -1.94 2.89 -1.08
C LEU A 175 -2.81 2.61 0.17
N ASP A 176 -2.96 3.62 1.03
CA ASP A 176 -3.71 3.59 2.30
C ASP A 176 -4.20 5.00 2.66
N GLU A 177 -5.11 5.13 3.63
CA GLU A 177 -5.65 6.42 4.05
C GLU A 177 -4.57 7.40 4.52
N ALA A 178 -3.61 6.92 5.31
CA ALA A 178 -2.56 7.75 5.86
C ALA A 178 -1.67 8.34 4.75
N THR A 179 -1.30 7.51 3.76
CA THR A 179 -0.60 7.97 2.55
C THR A 179 -1.48 8.93 1.76
N ALA A 180 -2.77 8.66 1.59
CA ALA A 180 -3.69 9.55 0.87
C ALA A 180 -3.80 10.92 1.55
N ALA A 181 -3.85 10.98 2.88
CA ALA A 181 -3.84 12.24 3.64
C ALA A 181 -2.52 13.01 3.46
N ALA A 182 -1.38 12.32 3.45
CA ALA A 182 -0.09 12.94 3.20
C ALA A 182 0.07 13.43 1.75
N GLU A 183 -0.48 12.71 0.78
CA GLU A 183 -0.56 13.16 -0.62
C GLU A 183 -1.49 14.38 -0.77
N ALA A 184 -2.62 14.41 -0.05
CA ALA A 184 -3.51 15.55 -0.02
C ALA A 184 -2.85 16.79 0.62
N MET A 185 -2.04 16.61 1.67
CA MET A 185 -1.20 17.67 2.24
C MET A 185 -0.26 18.26 1.19
N ALA A 186 0.49 17.41 0.48
CA ALA A 186 1.42 17.86 -0.56
C ALA A 186 0.69 18.57 -1.71
N LEU A 187 -0.47 18.06 -2.12
CA LEU A 187 -1.34 18.70 -3.12
C LEU A 187 -1.79 20.09 -2.66
N ALA A 188 -2.28 20.20 -1.43
CA ALA A 188 -2.77 21.46 -0.87
C ALA A 188 -1.65 22.50 -0.72
N HIS A 189 -0.46 22.07 -0.26
CA HIS A 189 0.72 22.93 -0.17
C HIS A 189 1.13 23.48 -1.55
N ALA A 190 1.17 22.62 -2.57
CA ALA A 190 1.44 23.03 -3.95
C ALA A 190 0.38 23.99 -4.51
N ALA A 191 -0.90 23.78 -4.19
CA ALA A 191 -2.00 24.67 -4.61
C ALA A 191 -1.93 26.04 -3.95
N HIS A 192 -1.48 26.11 -2.70
CA HIS A 192 -1.33 27.35 -1.92
C HIS A 192 -0.14 28.20 -2.34
N LYS A 193 0.77 27.68 -3.17
CA LYS A 193 1.94 28.39 -3.73
C LYS A 193 2.89 28.95 -2.69
N GLY A 194 3.10 28.24 -1.58
CA GLY A 194 4.13 28.58 -0.58
C GLY A 194 3.84 29.83 0.26
N ARG A 195 2.58 30.26 0.38
CA ARG A 195 2.22 31.40 1.24
C ARG A 195 2.27 31.05 2.74
N SER A 196 2.19 29.78 3.07
CA SER A 196 2.25 29.22 4.41
C SER A 196 2.81 27.82 4.34
N ASP A 197 3.61 27.41 5.32
CA ASP A 197 4.11 26.04 5.49
C ASP A 197 3.45 25.34 6.69
N THR A 198 2.28 25.84 7.14
CA THR A 198 1.55 25.26 8.27
C THR A 198 0.37 24.44 7.77
N LEU A 199 0.34 23.15 8.17
CA LEU A 199 -0.85 22.30 8.15
C LEU A 199 -1.48 22.30 9.53
N LEU A 200 -2.76 22.63 9.64
CA LEU A 200 -3.55 22.47 10.86
C LEU A 200 -4.31 21.15 10.80
N ALA A 201 -4.10 20.26 11.76
CA ALA A 201 -4.69 18.92 11.80
C ALA A 201 -5.54 18.75 13.07
N ALA A 202 -6.72 18.17 12.93
CA ALA A 202 -7.56 17.85 14.07
C ALA A 202 -6.95 16.68 14.89
N SER A 203 -7.07 16.74 16.23
CA SER A 203 -6.50 15.72 17.11
C SER A 203 -7.27 14.40 17.11
N ASP A 204 -8.48 14.39 16.54
CA ASP A 204 -9.33 13.22 16.36
C ASP A 204 -9.09 12.45 15.06
N LEU A 205 -8.01 12.77 14.31
CA LEU A 205 -7.50 11.95 13.22
C LEU A 205 -7.04 10.58 13.73
N HIS A 206 -7.11 9.57 12.87
CA HIS A 206 -6.50 8.27 13.20
C HIS A 206 -5.00 8.44 13.49
N PRO A 207 -4.47 7.83 14.57
CA PRO A 207 -3.08 8.03 15.00
C PRO A 207 -2.05 7.72 13.90
N GLN A 208 -2.27 6.64 13.12
CA GLN A 208 -1.38 6.28 12.01
C GLN A 208 -1.44 7.30 10.87
N THR A 209 -2.61 7.89 10.59
CA THR A 209 -2.75 8.95 9.59
C THR A 209 -1.93 10.17 9.99
N LEU A 210 -2.06 10.60 11.24
CA LEU A 210 -1.28 11.73 11.76
C LEU A 210 0.24 11.43 11.78
N ALA A 211 0.63 10.20 12.11
CA ALA A 211 2.05 9.80 12.11
C ALA A 211 2.66 9.87 10.70
N VAL A 212 2.00 9.35 9.68
CA VAL A 212 2.48 9.42 8.28
C VAL A 212 2.51 10.85 7.77
N VAL A 213 1.47 11.65 8.05
CA VAL A 213 1.43 13.08 7.68
C VAL A 213 2.64 13.82 8.27
N ARG A 214 2.99 13.58 9.55
CA ARG A 214 4.17 14.20 10.18
C ARG A 214 5.48 13.77 9.54
N VAL A 215 5.64 12.47 9.24
CA VAL A 215 6.84 11.94 8.58
C VAL A 215 7.02 12.52 7.17
N ARG A 216 5.92 12.71 6.45
CA ARG A 216 5.92 13.30 5.11
C ARG A 216 6.11 14.83 5.11
N ALA A 217 5.67 15.50 6.17
CA ALA A 217 5.77 16.95 6.35
C ALA A 217 7.20 17.42 6.68
N GLU A 218 7.88 16.69 7.56
CA GLU A 218 9.17 17.07 8.12
C GLU A 218 10.27 17.29 7.08
N PRO A 219 10.51 16.41 6.09
CA PRO A 219 11.56 16.57 5.10
C PRO A 219 11.41 17.80 4.22
N VAL A 220 10.19 18.24 3.98
CA VAL A 220 9.86 19.37 3.10
C VAL A 220 9.56 20.67 3.88
N GLY A 221 9.82 20.67 5.19
CA GLY A 221 9.69 21.86 6.03
C GLY A 221 8.27 22.27 6.39
N ILE A 222 7.28 21.38 6.19
CA ILE A 222 5.89 21.64 6.59
C ILE A 222 5.75 21.45 8.11
N ARG A 223 5.19 22.44 8.78
CA ARG A 223 4.85 22.43 10.21
C ARG A 223 3.45 21.90 10.43
N VAL A 224 3.31 20.76 11.10
CA VAL A 224 2.02 20.18 11.46
C VAL A 224 1.61 20.63 12.86
N VAL A 225 0.58 21.46 12.94
CA VAL A 225 -0.05 21.92 14.19
C VAL A 225 -1.27 21.06 14.46
N VAL A 226 -1.35 20.44 15.63
CA VAL A 226 -2.48 19.60 16.01
C VAL A 226 -3.31 20.31 17.08
N ALA A 227 -4.63 20.34 16.88
CA ALA A 227 -5.55 20.98 17.81
C ALA A 227 -6.83 20.15 17.99
N PRO A 228 -7.49 20.24 19.15
CA PRO A 228 -8.81 19.66 19.35
C PRO A 228 -9.81 20.17 18.29
N PRO A 229 -10.78 19.34 17.89
CA PRO A 229 -11.80 19.76 16.91
C PRO A 229 -12.46 21.11 17.25
N ALA A 230 -12.83 21.32 18.50
CA ALA A 230 -13.45 22.56 18.95
C ALA A 230 -12.59 23.83 18.79
N GLU A 231 -11.28 23.68 18.67
CA GLU A 231 -10.34 24.80 18.49
C GLU A 231 -9.99 25.08 17.02
N ILE A 232 -10.31 24.18 16.10
CA ILE A 232 -9.85 24.24 14.70
C ILE A 232 -10.25 25.57 14.05
N ALA A 233 -11.49 26.02 14.20
CA ALA A 233 -11.94 27.29 13.60
C ALA A 233 -11.15 28.51 14.11
N ALA A 234 -10.90 28.61 15.39
CA ALA A 234 -10.12 29.68 16.00
C ALA A 234 -8.64 29.59 15.60
N ARG A 235 -8.09 28.41 15.58
CA ARG A 235 -6.71 28.15 15.17
C ARG A 235 -6.46 28.44 13.69
N ALA A 236 -7.43 28.13 12.80
CA ALA A 236 -7.32 28.45 11.39
C ALA A 236 -7.12 29.97 11.16
N ALA A 237 -7.87 30.79 11.89
CA ALA A 237 -7.71 32.24 11.83
C ALA A 237 -6.35 32.72 12.39
N ALA A 238 -5.85 32.10 13.45
CA ALA A 238 -4.61 32.51 14.11
C ALA A 238 -3.34 32.04 13.39
N GLU A 239 -3.34 30.80 12.88
CA GLU A 239 -2.16 30.15 12.28
C GLU A 239 -2.05 30.44 10.76
N ALA A 240 -3.12 30.88 10.11
CA ALA A 240 -3.22 31.05 8.65
C ALA A 240 -2.59 29.86 7.88
N PRO A 241 -3.08 28.64 8.09
CA PRO A 241 -2.49 27.44 7.49
C PRO A 241 -2.72 27.42 5.98
N PHE A 242 -1.92 26.62 5.24
CA PHE A 242 -2.25 26.36 3.84
C PHE A 242 -3.42 25.38 3.69
N ALA A 243 -3.60 24.48 4.68
CA ALA A 243 -4.73 23.55 4.70
C ALA A 243 -5.09 23.17 6.14
N VAL A 244 -6.36 22.75 6.28
CA VAL A 244 -6.91 22.12 7.50
C VAL A 244 -7.25 20.66 7.17
N LEU A 245 -6.79 19.71 8.01
CA LEU A 245 -7.06 18.28 7.88
C LEU A 245 -7.99 17.83 9.00
N LEU A 246 -9.16 17.30 8.64
CA LEU A 246 -10.23 16.84 9.52
C LEU A 246 -10.47 15.35 9.36
N GLN A 247 -11.12 14.70 10.33
CA GLN A 247 -11.59 13.31 10.30
C GLN A 247 -13.12 13.25 10.41
N TYR A 248 -13.76 12.37 9.61
CA TYR A 248 -15.21 12.23 9.58
C TYR A 248 -15.66 10.80 9.23
N PRO A 249 -16.18 10.02 10.21
CA PRO A 249 -16.22 10.27 11.66
C PRO A 249 -14.83 10.38 12.29
N GLY A 250 -14.75 11.04 13.48
CA GLY A 250 -13.52 11.12 14.27
C GLY A 250 -13.04 9.77 14.78
N THR A 251 -11.78 9.67 15.24
CA THR A 251 -11.17 8.39 15.65
C THR A 251 -11.91 7.70 16.83
N THR A 252 -12.58 8.46 17.69
CA THR A 252 -13.43 7.94 18.79
C THR A 252 -14.87 7.67 18.34
N GLY A 253 -15.16 7.84 17.05
CA GLY A 253 -16.47 7.59 16.45
C GLY A 253 -17.36 8.83 16.35
N GLU A 254 -16.92 10.00 16.83
CA GLU A 254 -17.74 11.20 16.80
C GLU A 254 -18.19 11.60 15.41
N VAL A 255 -19.51 11.76 15.25
CA VAL A 255 -20.15 12.37 14.07
C VAL A 255 -20.63 13.75 14.47
N ARG A 256 -19.92 14.76 14.02
CA ARG A 256 -20.22 16.19 14.27
C ARG A 256 -20.33 16.96 12.97
N ASP A 257 -20.95 18.12 13.01
CA ASP A 257 -20.97 19.04 11.86
C ASP A 257 -19.57 19.66 11.72
N ILE A 258 -18.94 19.40 10.56
CA ILE A 258 -17.61 19.94 10.21
C ILE A 258 -17.70 21.15 9.27
N ALA A 259 -18.90 21.56 8.83
CA ALA A 259 -19.07 22.70 7.95
C ALA A 259 -18.56 24.03 8.54
N PRO A 260 -18.69 24.30 9.86
CA PRO A 260 -18.10 25.50 10.46
C PRO A 260 -16.58 25.56 10.36
N GLU A 261 -15.87 24.44 10.58
CA GLU A 261 -14.41 24.38 10.44
C GLU A 261 -13.97 24.54 9.00
N ILE A 262 -14.71 23.97 8.04
CA ILE A 262 -14.48 24.15 6.60
C ILE A 262 -14.64 25.64 6.24
N ALA A 263 -15.70 26.27 6.69
CA ALA A 263 -15.94 27.70 6.42
C ALA A 263 -14.84 28.59 7.04
N ALA A 264 -14.41 28.28 8.27
CA ALA A 264 -13.33 29.00 8.94
C ALA A 264 -11.98 28.84 8.21
N ALA A 265 -11.67 27.65 7.74
CA ALA A 265 -10.48 27.37 6.93
C ALA A 265 -10.49 28.21 5.64
N HIS A 266 -11.61 28.22 4.92
CA HIS A 266 -11.76 29.02 3.70
C HIS A 266 -11.65 30.52 3.97
N ALA A 267 -12.23 31.01 5.07
CA ALA A 267 -12.09 32.41 5.49
C ALA A 267 -10.64 32.81 5.78
N ALA A 268 -9.83 31.85 6.25
CA ALA A 268 -8.38 32.00 6.44
C ALA A 268 -7.55 31.81 5.15
N GLY A 269 -8.19 31.48 4.02
CA GLY A 269 -7.53 31.22 2.73
C GLY A 269 -6.91 29.82 2.62
N ALA A 270 -7.24 28.91 3.55
CA ALA A 270 -6.78 27.55 3.58
C ALA A 270 -7.68 26.61 2.77
N LEU A 271 -7.10 25.53 2.21
CA LEU A 271 -7.87 24.41 1.68
C LEU A 271 -8.32 23.48 2.82
N THR A 272 -9.36 22.69 2.57
CA THR A 272 -9.84 21.69 3.52
C THR A 272 -9.67 20.28 2.98
N ILE A 273 -9.10 19.42 3.79
CA ILE A 273 -8.91 17.99 3.55
C ILE A 273 -9.72 17.24 4.61
N VAL A 274 -10.56 16.31 4.19
CA VAL A 274 -11.34 15.47 5.12
C VAL A 274 -10.98 14.00 4.89
N ALA A 275 -10.47 13.32 5.90
CA ALA A 275 -10.36 11.87 5.92
C ALA A 275 -11.72 11.28 6.30
N ALA A 276 -12.29 10.42 5.46
CA ALA A 276 -13.66 9.95 5.59
C ALA A 276 -13.83 8.46 5.33
N ASP A 277 -14.76 7.85 6.08
CA ASP A 277 -15.15 6.46 5.91
C ASP A 277 -16.24 6.32 4.84
N PRO A 278 -15.99 5.59 3.72
CA PRO A 278 -16.93 5.49 2.61
C PRO A 278 -18.27 4.80 2.98
N LEU A 279 -18.29 3.89 3.98
CA LEU A 279 -19.53 3.27 4.41
C LEU A 279 -20.37 4.23 5.26
N ALA A 280 -19.74 5.03 6.10
CA ALA A 280 -20.41 6.10 6.83
C ALA A 280 -21.06 7.10 5.88
N LEU A 281 -20.40 7.42 4.77
CA LEU A 281 -20.91 8.33 3.75
C LEU A 281 -22.14 7.80 2.99
N CYS A 282 -22.50 6.52 3.14
CA CYS A 282 -23.79 6.02 2.66
C CYS A 282 -24.97 6.58 3.47
N LEU A 283 -24.73 7.03 4.71
CA LEU A 283 -25.75 7.57 5.63
C LEU A 283 -25.50 9.02 6.06
N LEU A 284 -24.27 9.52 5.96
CA LEU A 284 -23.87 10.85 6.38
C LEU A 284 -23.78 11.80 5.18
N THR A 285 -24.10 13.08 5.43
CA THR A 285 -23.89 14.15 4.45
C THR A 285 -22.43 14.14 4.00
N PRO A 286 -22.15 14.06 2.69
CA PRO A 286 -20.79 14.01 2.17
C PRO A 286 -19.99 15.27 2.47
N PRO A 287 -18.68 15.16 2.78
CA PRO A 287 -17.84 16.32 3.02
C PRO A 287 -17.77 17.30 1.83
N GLY A 288 -17.89 16.80 0.61
CA GLY A 288 -17.96 17.66 -0.58
C GLY A 288 -19.17 18.59 -0.58
N GLU A 289 -20.32 18.12 -0.09
CA GLU A 289 -21.54 18.92 0.07
C GLU A 289 -21.44 19.93 1.23
N MET A 290 -20.61 19.65 2.23
CA MET A 290 -20.26 20.59 3.30
C MET A 290 -19.21 21.62 2.88
N GLY A 291 -18.66 21.50 1.65
CA GLY A 291 -17.71 22.45 1.08
C GLY A 291 -16.25 21.99 1.07
N ALA A 292 -15.92 20.79 1.51
CA ALA A 292 -14.56 20.28 1.49
C ALA A 292 -13.92 20.34 0.09
N ASP A 293 -12.61 20.64 0.04
CA ASP A 293 -11.87 20.74 -1.23
C ASP A 293 -11.27 19.41 -1.67
N VAL A 294 -10.86 18.59 -0.69
CA VAL A 294 -10.26 17.27 -0.86
C VAL A 294 -10.86 16.30 0.16
N VAL A 295 -11.20 15.12 -0.29
CA VAL A 295 -11.62 14.00 0.59
C VAL A 295 -10.74 12.80 0.34
N VAL A 296 -10.20 12.22 1.39
CA VAL A 296 -9.38 10.99 1.37
C VAL A 296 -10.00 9.91 2.23
N GLY A 297 -9.59 8.66 2.05
CA GLY A 297 -10.04 7.55 2.87
C GLY A 297 -9.56 6.21 2.34
N SER A 298 -9.95 5.13 3.01
CA SER A 298 -9.69 3.77 2.58
C SER A 298 -10.97 3.07 2.10
N SER A 299 -10.89 2.35 0.99
CA SER A 299 -11.99 1.51 0.52
C SER A 299 -11.92 0.08 1.07
N GLN A 300 -11.06 -0.21 2.05
CA GLN A 300 -10.83 -1.55 2.59
C GLN A 300 -12.13 -2.25 3.00
N ARG A 301 -13.02 -1.56 3.70
CA ARG A 301 -14.28 -2.14 4.18
C ARG A 301 -15.31 -2.46 3.09
N PHE A 302 -14.98 -2.22 1.82
CA PHE A 302 -15.76 -2.65 0.66
C PHE A 302 -15.19 -3.97 0.11
N GLY A 303 -15.26 -5.01 0.93
CA GLY A 303 -14.95 -6.39 0.55
C GLY A 303 -13.46 -6.74 0.47
N VAL A 304 -12.55 -5.90 0.92
CA VAL A 304 -11.11 -6.18 0.93
C VAL A 304 -10.70 -6.75 2.29
N PRO A 305 -10.09 -7.95 2.37
CA PRO A 305 -9.65 -8.53 3.63
C PRO A 305 -8.69 -7.62 4.41
N LEU A 306 -8.67 -7.76 5.73
CA LEU A 306 -7.81 -6.99 6.63
C LEU A 306 -6.30 -7.24 6.37
N GLY A 307 -5.91 -8.51 6.15
CA GLY A 307 -4.57 -8.91 5.74
C GLY A 307 -3.43 -8.36 6.61
N TYR A 308 -3.64 -8.17 7.89
CA TYR A 308 -2.69 -7.56 8.83
C TYR A 308 -2.23 -6.15 8.42
N GLY A 309 -3.08 -5.42 7.71
CA GLY A 309 -2.83 -4.03 7.30
C GLY A 309 -2.73 -3.79 5.81
N GLY A 310 -2.87 -4.81 5.00
CA GLY A 310 -2.91 -4.60 3.57
C GLY A 310 -2.27 -5.71 2.73
N PRO A 311 -2.14 -5.43 1.42
CA PRO A 311 -2.42 -4.14 0.76
C PRO A 311 -3.90 -3.78 0.74
N HIS A 312 -4.20 -2.48 0.69
CA HIS A 312 -5.56 -1.93 0.56
C HIS A 312 -5.60 -0.93 -0.60
N ALA A 313 -6.78 -0.42 -0.95
CA ALA A 313 -6.95 0.67 -1.89
C ALA A 313 -7.52 1.89 -1.18
N ALA A 314 -6.73 2.95 -1.08
CA ALA A 314 -7.19 4.25 -0.63
C ALA A 314 -7.66 5.10 -1.83
N PHE A 315 -8.28 6.22 -1.53
CA PHE A 315 -8.75 7.17 -2.52
C PHE A 315 -8.43 8.61 -2.14
N ILE A 316 -8.42 9.45 -3.15
CA ILE A 316 -8.45 10.91 -3.03
C ILE A 316 -9.45 11.46 -4.05
N ALA A 317 -10.41 12.24 -3.56
CA ALA A 317 -11.34 12.99 -4.37
C ALA A 317 -11.11 14.48 -4.21
N VAL A 318 -11.31 15.26 -5.26
CA VAL A 318 -10.99 16.69 -5.28
C VAL A 318 -12.02 17.51 -6.04
N LYS A 319 -12.11 18.81 -5.73
CA LYS A 319 -12.76 19.80 -6.59
C LYS A 319 -12.07 19.90 -7.96
N ASP A 320 -12.80 20.21 -9.01
CA ASP A 320 -12.28 20.28 -10.39
C ASP A 320 -11.06 21.21 -10.54
N ALA A 321 -11.00 22.29 -9.78
CA ALA A 321 -9.86 23.22 -9.79
C ALA A 321 -8.52 22.56 -9.41
N LEU A 322 -8.54 21.46 -8.64
CA LEU A 322 -7.36 20.76 -8.14
C LEU A 322 -6.92 19.57 -9.02
N LYS A 323 -7.65 19.23 -10.06
CA LYS A 323 -7.40 18.04 -10.91
C LYS A 323 -5.99 17.91 -11.47
N ARG A 324 -5.30 19.05 -11.72
CA ARG A 324 -3.93 19.06 -12.24
C ARG A 324 -2.85 18.77 -11.17
N LEU A 325 -3.24 18.71 -9.91
CA LEU A 325 -2.37 18.39 -8.78
C LEU A 325 -2.67 17.01 -8.16
N LEU A 326 -3.74 16.36 -8.64
CA LEU A 326 -4.20 15.06 -8.12
C LEU A 326 -3.10 13.99 -8.27
N PRO A 327 -2.65 13.30 -7.21
CA PRO A 327 -1.68 12.21 -7.31
C PRO A 327 -2.32 10.92 -7.86
N GLY A 328 -1.48 9.99 -8.27
CA GLY A 328 -1.91 8.69 -8.78
C GLY A 328 -2.51 8.75 -10.18
N ARG A 329 -3.09 7.64 -10.62
CA ARG A 329 -3.68 7.51 -11.96
C ARG A 329 -5.09 8.09 -12.00
N LEU A 330 -5.46 8.60 -13.17
CA LEU A 330 -6.80 9.06 -13.49
C LEU A 330 -7.23 8.41 -14.80
N VAL A 331 -8.35 7.69 -14.77
CA VAL A 331 -8.96 7.10 -15.97
C VAL A 331 -10.04 8.05 -16.49
N GLY A 332 -10.03 8.26 -17.80
CA GLY A 332 -11.04 9.05 -18.51
C GLY A 332 -11.71 8.23 -19.61
N VAL A 333 -12.92 8.62 -19.94
CA VAL A 333 -13.67 8.07 -21.08
C VAL A 333 -13.37 8.90 -22.31
N SER A 334 -13.04 8.23 -23.43
CA SER A 334 -12.79 8.80 -24.75
C SER A 334 -13.58 8.00 -25.78
N VAL A 335 -13.24 8.15 -27.02
CA VAL A 335 -13.77 7.35 -28.13
C VAL A 335 -12.64 6.71 -28.92
N ASP A 336 -12.87 5.53 -29.46
CA ASP A 336 -11.96 4.85 -30.39
C ASP A 336 -12.09 5.37 -31.83
N ALA A 337 -11.34 4.79 -32.75
CA ALA A 337 -11.38 5.16 -34.16
C ALA A 337 -12.73 4.89 -34.84
N ALA A 338 -13.56 4.01 -34.28
CA ALA A 338 -14.92 3.70 -34.73
C ALA A 338 -15.99 4.55 -34.02
N GLY A 339 -15.60 5.49 -33.15
CA GLY A 339 -16.51 6.35 -32.39
C GLY A 339 -17.16 5.66 -31.18
N GLN A 340 -16.68 4.45 -30.79
CA GLN A 340 -17.19 3.76 -29.61
C GLN A 340 -16.50 4.24 -28.33
N PRO A 341 -17.18 4.19 -27.17
CA PRO A 341 -16.55 4.53 -25.89
C PRO A 341 -15.31 3.70 -25.62
N ALA A 342 -14.21 4.36 -25.30
CA ALA A 342 -12.93 3.74 -24.97
C ALA A 342 -12.31 4.42 -23.75
N MET A 343 -11.75 3.64 -22.86
CA MET A 343 -11.09 4.11 -21.65
C MET A 343 -9.63 4.43 -21.92
N ARG A 344 -9.10 5.46 -21.25
CA ARG A 344 -7.67 5.81 -21.30
C ARG A 344 -7.20 6.46 -20.02
N LEU A 345 -5.88 6.50 -19.80
CA LEU A 345 -5.31 7.35 -18.76
C LEU A 345 -5.42 8.83 -19.18
N ALA A 346 -5.86 9.66 -18.24
CA ALA A 346 -6.12 11.08 -18.46
C ALA A 346 -5.13 11.95 -17.68
N LEU A 347 -4.86 13.17 -18.19
CA LEU A 347 -3.99 14.17 -17.57
C LEU A 347 -2.60 13.64 -17.16
N GLN A 348 -1.99 12.78 -17.95
CA GLN A 348 -0.71 12.12 -17.65
C GLN A 348 0.46 13.08 -17.39
N THR A 349 0.41 14.30 -17.91
CA THR A 349 1.46 15.33 -17.72
C THR A 349 1.72 15.72 -16.27
N ARG A 350 0.83 15.36 -15.33
CA ARG A 350 0.98 15.59 -13.88
C ARG A 350 1.73 14.45 -13.18
N GLU A 351 1.93 13.31 -13.85
CA GLU A 351 2.48 12.12 -13.23
C GLU A 351 4.01 12.20 -13.02
N GLN A 352 4.53 11.46 -12.05
CA GLN A 352 5.92 11.56 -11.61
C GLN A 352 6.95 11.23 -12.71
N HIS A 353 6.62 10.31 -13.64
CA HIS A 353 7.54 9.95 -14.73
C HIS A 353 7.73 11.08 -15.76
N ILE A 354 6.77 12.01 -15.83
CA ILE A 354 6.86 13.21 -16.65
C ILE A 354 7.50 14.36 -15.85
N ARG A 355 7.05 14.55 -14.60
CA ARG A 355 7.49 15.68 -13.77
C ARG A 355 8.84 15.49 -13.09
N ARG A 356 9.27 14.25 -12.87
CA ARG A 356 10.55 13.90 -12.25
C ARG A 356 10.77 14.66 -10.92
N GLU A 357 11.87 15.42 -10.80
CA GLU A 357 12.19 16.25 -9.63
C GLU A 357 11.19 17.36 -9.31
N LYS A 358 10.30 17.70 -10.24
CA LYS A 358 9.20 18.65 -10.03
C LYS A 358 7.91 17.98 -9.58
N ALA A 359 7.93 16.66 -9.36
CA ALA A 359 6.77 15.92 -8.86
C ALA A 359 6.55 16.21 -7.37
N THR A 360 5.29 16.31 -6.98
CA THR A 360 4.88 16.43 -5.57
C THR A 360 4.55 15.09 -4.94
N SER A 361 4.61 14.01 -5.72
CA SER A 361 4.27 12.64 -5.34
C SER A 361 5.15 11.65 -6.09
N ASN A 362 5.54 10.57 -5.43
CA ASN A 362 6.23 9.44 -6.05
C ASN A 362 5.29 8.26 -6.36
N ILE A 363 3.98 8.41 -6.19
CA ILE A 363 3.00 7.37 -6.50
C ILE A 363 3.10 6.99 -7.98
N CYS A 364 3.48 5.74 -8.24
CA CYS A 364 3.66 5.19 -9.58
C CYS A 364 2.56 4.18 -9.92
N THR A 365 2.46 3.12 -9.14
CA THR A 365 1.49 2.05 -9.32
C THR A 365 0.32 2.24 -8.37
N ALA A 366 -0.90 2.15 -8.90
CA ALA A 366 -2.12 2.11 -8.09
C ALA A 366 -2.32 0.70 -7.51
N GLN A 367 -3.13 0.58 -6.46
CA GLN A 367 -3.60 -0.70 -5.92
C GLN A 367 -4.78 -1.22 -6.76
N VAL A 368 -4.49 -1.56 -8.04
CA VAL A 368 -5.51 -1.82 -9.06
C VAL A 368 -6.44 -2.96 -8.68
N LEU A 369 -5.89 -4.12 -8.29
CA LEU A 369 -6.69 -5.31 -7.95
C LEU A 369 -7.67 -5.01 -6.81
N LEU A 370 -7.21 -4.34 -5.76
CA LEU A 370 -8.02 -4.04 -4.58
C LEU A 370 -9.02 -2.92 -4.84
N ALA A 371 -8.69 -1.95 -5.69
CA ALA A 371 -9.65 -0.95 -6.17
C ALA A 371 -10.75 -1.59 -7.03
N VAL A 372 -10.38 -2.56 -7.88
CA VAL A 372 -11.36 -3.35 -8.64
C VAL A 372 -12.28 -4.12 -7.68
N MET A 373 -11.75 -4.80 -6.67
CA MET A 373 -12.55 -5.51 -5.67
C MET A 373 -13.54 -4.57 -4.98
N ALA A 374 -13.08 -3.41 -4.51
CA ALA A 374 -13.93 -2.42 -3.83
C ALA A 374 -15.00 -1.83 -4.77
N GLY A 375 -14.63 -1.51 -6.00
CA GLY A 375 -15.58 -1.07 -7.03
C GLY A 375 -16.62 -2.13 -7.35
N MET A 376 -16.21 -3.40 -7.47
CA MET A 376 -17.13 -4.52 -7.74
C MET A 376 -18.00 -4.87 -6.52
N TYR A 377 -17.52 -4.63 -5.29
CA TYR A 377 -18.35 -4.71 -4.08
C TYR A 377 -19.52 -3.71 -4.15
N ALA A 378 -19.25 -2.48 -4.58
CA ALA A 378 -20.29 -1.47 -4.78
C ALA A 378 -21.25 -1.85 -5.94
N VAL A 379 -20.72 -2.40 -7.04
CA VAL A 379 -21.54 -2.92 -8.16
C VAL A 379 -22.44 -4.07 -7.70
N TRP A 380 -21.91 -4.99 -6.87
CA TRP A 380 -22.66 -6.14 -6.35
C TRP A 380 -23.79 -5.74 -5.41
N HIS A 381 -23.50 -4.86 -4.45
CA HIS A 381 -24.48 -4.45 -3.44
C HIS A 381 -25.43 -3.36 -3.92
N GLY A 382 -24.98 -2.51 -4.81
CA GLY A 382 -25.70 -1.31 -5.23
C GLY A 382 -25.93 -0.32 -4.08
N PRO A 383 -26.57 0.82 -4.35
CA PRO A 383 -26.80 1.85 -3.32
C PRO A 383 -27.65 1.32 -2.15
N GLU A 384 -28.68 0.51 -2.43
CA GLU A 384 -29.56 -0.02 -1.37
C GLU A 384 -28.89 -1.09 -0.53
N GLY A 385 -28.05 -1.94 -1.14
CA GLY A 385 -27.27 -2.94 -0.40
C GLY A 385 -26.26 -2.26 0.55
N LEU A 386 -25.53 -1.25 0.08
CA LEU A 386 -24.61 -0.48 0.91
C LEU A 386 -25.32 0.27 2.04
N ARG A 387 -26.48 0.92 1.75
CA ARG A 387 -27.30 1.54 2.80
C ARG A 387 -27.78 0.54 3.85
N ARG A 388 -28.17 -0.66 3.43
CA ARG A 388 -28.60 -1.72 4.35
C ARG A 388 -27.47 -2.17 5.26
N ILE A 389 -26.25 -2.37 4.71
CA ILE A 389 -25.06 -2.71 5.50
C ILE A 389 -24.78 -1.58 6.49
N ALA A 390 -24.70 -0.33 6.03
CA ALA A 390 -24.43 0.83 6.87
C ALA A 390 -25.47 0.99 7.99
N ARG A 391 -26.78 0.87 7.68
CA ARG A 391 -27.85 0.94 8.70
C ARG A 391 -27.77 -0.18 9.72
N ARG A 392 -27.40 -1.40 9.28
CA ARG A 392 -27.23 -2.54 10.21
C ARG A 392 -26.09 -2.25 11.19
N VAL A 393 -24.94 -1.78 10.72
CA VAL A 393 -23.79 -1.48 11.55
C VAL A 393 -24.10 -0.32 12.50
N ALA A 394 -24.72 0.75 12.02
CA ALA A 394 -25.14 1.87 12.84
C ALA A 394 -26.16 1.45 13.93
N LEU A 395 -27.09 0.54 13.60
CA LEU A 395 -28.05 0.02 14.57
C LEU A 395 -27.37 -0.83 15.65
N GLN A 396 -26.41 -1.67 15.28
CA GLN A 396 -25.61 -2.45 16.22
C GLN A 396 -24.85 -1.53 17.20
N ALA A 397 -24.25 -0.44 16.70
CA ALA A 397 -23.57 0.57 17.54
C ALA A 397 -24.56 1.22 18.54
N ARG A 398 -25.76 1.60 18.09
CA ARG A 398 -26.80 2.19 18.95
C ARG A 398 -27.31 1.21 20.01
N ILE A 399 -27.41 -0.08 19.70
CA ILE A 399 -27.78 -1.12 20.67
C ILE A 399 -26.71 -1.23 21.76
N LEU A 400 -25.41 -1.29 21.38
CA LEU A 400 -24.32 -1.34 22.35
C LEU A 400 -24.22 -0.05 23.17
N ALA A 401 -24.47 1.10 22.57
CA ALA A 401 -24.56 2.38 23.29
C ALA A 401 -25.67 2.33 24.36
N GLY A 402 -26.86 1.80 23.98
CA GLY A 402 -27.96 1.59 24.94
C GLY A 402 -27.61 0.61 26.07
N ALA A 403 -26.87 -0.46 25.75
CA ALA A 403 -26.33 -1.41 26.73
C ALA A 403 -25.39 -0.72 27.72
N ALA A 404 -24.49 0.12 27.27
CA ALA A 404 -23.57 0.88 28.10
C ALA A 404 -24.30 1.85 29.02
N CYS A 405 -25.26 2.63 28.48
CA CYS A 405 -26.09 3.54 29.26
C CYS A 405 -26.90 2.78 30.33
N GLY A 406 -27.50 1.64 29.96
CA GLY A 406 -28.25 0.78 30.91
C GLY A 406 -27.37 0.20 32.01
N ALA A 407 -26.09 0.00 31.77
CA ALA A 407 -25.07 -0.42 32.72
C ALA A 407 -24.50 0.75 33.57
N GLY A 408 -25.02 1.97 33.40
CA GLY A 408 -24.55 3.17 34.10
C GLY A 408 -23.20 3.70 33.62
N LEU A 409 -22.83 3.41 32.38
CA LEU A 409 -21.65 3.96 31.68
C LEU A 409 -22.08 5.12 30.78
N ALA A 410 -21.34 6.21 30.81
CA ALA A 410 -21.56 7.34 29.92
C ALA A 410 -20.94 7.08 28.55
N LEU A 411 -21.57 7.62 27.51
CA LEU A 411 -20.96 7.73 26.19
C LEU A 411 -20.11 8.99 26.12
N HIS A 412 -18.99 8.93 25.46
CA HIS A 412 -18.13 10.09 25.20
C HIS A 412 -18.76 11.05 24.19
N HIS A 413 -19.50 10.48 23.19
CA HIS A 413 -20.25 11.22 22.18
C HIS A 413 -21.63 10.59 21.98
N ASP A 414 -22.67 11.40 21.81
CA ASP A 414 -24.01 10.95 21.44
C ASP A 414 -24.18 10.76 19.93
N GLY A 415 -23.41 11.50 19.14
CA GLY A 415 -23.36 11.42 17.68
C GLY A 415 -22.27 10.45 17.20
N PHE A 416 -22.67 9.33 16.57
CA PHE A 416 -21.73 8.34 16.03
C PHE A 416 -22.38 7.53 14.90
N PHE A 417 -21.52 6.85 14.13
CA PHE A 417 -21.94 5.91 13.08
C PHE A 417 -21.80 4.46 13.54
N ASP A 418 -20.60 3.90 13.53
CA ASP A 418 -20.29 2.51 13.83
C ASP A 418 -19.41 2.33 15.07
N THR A 419 -18.75 3.38 15.48
CA THR A 419 -17.81 3.37 16.61
C THR A 419 -18.39 4.13 17.77
N ILE A 420 -18.48 3.47 18.94
CA ILE A 420 -18.86 4.09 20.20
C ILE A 420 -17.63 4.21 21.11
N ALA A 421 -17.55 5.29 21.86
CA ALA A 421 -16.57 5.49 22.91
C ALA A 421 -17.29 5.57 24.25
N ILE A 422 -16.93 4.68 25.18
CA ILE A 422 -17.54 4.53 26.49
C ILE A 422 -16.59 5.09 27.55
N GLU A 423 -17.06 6.00 28.41
CA GLU A 423 -16.30 6.53 29.53
C GLU A 423 -16.28 5.51 30.68
N ALA A 424 -15.36 4.56 30.59
CA ALA A 424 -15.23 3.46 31.54
C ALA A 424 -14.33 3.79 32.74
N GLY A 425 -13.48 4.83 32.61
CA GLY A 425 -12.58 5.26 33.69
C GLY A 425 -11.66 4.12 34.14
N TYR A 426 -11.62 3.82 35.43
CA TYR A 426 -10.84 2.74 36.02
C TYR A 426 -11.31 1.32 35.59
N ARG A 427 -12.53 1.19 35.09
CA ARG A 427 -13.07 -0.09 34.56
C ARG A 427 -12.60 -0.43 33.16
N ALA A 428 -11.98 0.50 32.45
CA ALA A 428 -11.59 0.33 31.04
C ALA A 428 -10.72 -0.93 30.82
N ALA A 429 -9.71 -1.14 31.67
CA ALA A 429 -8.86 -2.32 31.61
C ALA A 429 -9.66 -3.62 31.77
N ALA A 430 -10.46 -3.71 32.83
CA ALA A 430 -11.27 -4.89 33.11
C ALA A 430 -12.26 -5.22 31.97
N LEU A 431 -12.89 -4.21 31.37
CA LEU A 431 -13.79 -4.39 30.23
C LEU A 431 -13.06 -4.91 29.00
N THR A 432 -11.88 -4.35 28.67
CA THR A 432 -11.09 -4.83 27.53
C THR A 432 -10.54 -6.22 27.75
N ASP A 433 -10.14 -6.58 28.97
CA ASP A 433 -9.67 -7.93 29.32
C ASP A 433 -10.81 -8.96 29.25
N ALA A 434 -12.00 -8.61 29.76
CA ALA A 434 -13.19 -9.45 29.65
C ALA A 434 -13.61 -9.66 28.19
N ALA A 435 -13.56 -8.60 27.37
CA ALA A 435 -13.82 -8.69 25.93
C ALA A 435 -12.81 -9.61 25.24
N ARG A 436 -11.53 -9.46 25.57
CA ARG A 436 -10.46 -10.32 25.04
C ARG A 436 -10.66 -11.80 25.42
N ALA A 437 -11.03 -12.06 26.66
CA ALA A 437 -11.38 -13.42 27.11
C ALA A 437 -12.59 -13.97 26.35
N GLY A 438 -13.54 -13.10 25.97
CA GLY A 438 -14.72 -13.42 25.17
C GLY A 438 -14.46 -13.51 23.66
N GLY A 439 -13.22 -13.35 23.18
CA GLY A 439 -12.89 -13.45 21.75
C GLY A 439 -12.93 -12.12 20.98
N PHE A 440 -12.98 -10.98 21.67
CA PHE A 440 -13.06 -9.65 21.04
C PHE A 440 -11.82 -8.80 21.34
N ASN A 441 -11.32 -8.09 20.33
CA ASN A 441 -10.34 -7.03 20.50
C ASN A 441 -11.05 -5.68 20.51
N LEU A 442 -11.03 -4.99 21.64
CA LEU A 442 -11.50 -3.61 21.78
C LEU A 442 -10.31 -2.66 21.91
N ARG A 443 -10.52 -1.39 21.54
CA ARG A 443 -9.49 -0.36 21.70
C ARG A 443 -9.66 0.39 23.01
N ARG A 444 -8.57 0.60 23.73
CA ARG A 444 -8.53 1.41 24.96
C ARG A 444 -7.71 2.67 24.72
N GLU A 445 -8.28 3.82 25.05
CA GLU A 445 -7.60 5.12 25.05
C GLU A 445 -7.76 5.78 26.43
N GLY A 446 -6.74 5.64 27.26
CA GLY A 446 -6.84 6.11 28.65
C GLY A 446 -8.00 5.44 29.39
N GLY A 447 -8.98 6.22 29.80
CA GLY A 447 -10.21 5.76 30.43
C GLY A 447 -11.35 5.41 29.48
N LEU A 448 -11.17 5.60 28.18
CA LEU A 448 -12.17 5.24 27.16
C LEU A 448 -12.02 3.80 26.70
N VAL A 449 -13.15 3.17 26.42
CA VAL A 449 -13.23 1.92 25.64
C VAL A 449 -13.97 2.22 24.35
N CYS A 450 -13.25 2.12 23.22
CA CYS A 450 -13.80 2.30 21.89
C CYS A 450 -14.13 0.96 21.25
N ILE A 451 -15.33 0.85 20.67
CA ILE A 451 -15.85 -0.35 20.02
C ILE A 451 -16.32 0.03 18.62
N ALA A 452 -15.56 -0.39 17.61
CA ALA A 452 -15.87 -0.14 16.20
C ALA A 452 -16.54 -1.38 15.61
N LEU A 453 -17.82 -1.28 15.29
CA LEU A 453 -18.61 -2.37 14.73
C LEU A 453 -18.47 -2.42 13.20
N ASP A 454 -18.64 -3.61 12.65
CA ASP A 454 -18.58 -3.84 11.21
C ASP A 454 -19.63 -4.85 10.72
N GLU A 455 -19.64 -5.13 9.43
CA GLU A 455 -20.64 -6.02 8.84
C GLU A 455 -20.49 -7.50 9.24
N THR A 456 -19.35 -7.90 9.81
CA THR A 456 -19.09 -9.29 10.19
C THR A 456 -19.69 -9.64 11.56
N VAL A 457 -20.01 -8.64 12.38
CA VAL A 457 -20.57 -8.85 13.72
C VAL A 457 -21.92 -9.51 13.64
N THR A 458 -22.03 -10.69 14.24
CA THR A 458 -23.27 -11.46 14.34
C THR A 458 -24.15 -10.99 15.50
N ARG A 459 -25.41 -11.44 15.52
CA ARG A 459 -26.33 -11.16 16.64
C ARG A 459 -25.83 -11.75 17.96
N ASP A 460 -25.25 -12.96 17.92
CA ASP A 460 -24.72 -13.62 19.11
C ASP A 460 -23.51 -12.90 19.67
N GLN A 461 -22.62 -12.42 18.80
CA GLN A 461 -21.48 -11.60 19.19
C GLN A 461 -21.92 -10.26 19.78
N LEU A 462 -22.94 -9.63 19.20
CA LEU A 462 -23.51 -8.40 19.76
C LEU A 462 -24.11 -8.64 21.15
N ALA A 463 -24.80 -9.77 21.36
CA ALA A 463 -25.34 -10.17 22.67
C ALA A 463 -24.21 -10.41 23.69
N ALA A 464 -23.15 -11.10 23.28
CA ALA A 464 -21.98 -11.33 24.13
C ALA A 464 -21.31 -10.01 24.55
N LEU A 465 -21.13 -9.07 23.61
CA LEU A 465 -20.58 -7.74 23.88
C LEU A 465 -21.47 -6.94 24.85
N ALA A 466 -22.80 -6.95 24.63
CA ALA A 466 -23.74 -6.30 25.55
C ALA A 466 -23.65 -6.88 26.97
N GLY A 467 -23.54 -8.21 27.10
CA GLY A 467 -23.30 -8.88 28.38
C GLY A 467 -22.00 -8.49 29.06
N ILE A 468 -20.89 -8.39 28.31
CA ILE A 468 -19.58 -7.94 28.83
C ILE A 468 -19.65 -6.50 29.37
N ILE A 469 -20.36 -5.62 28.66
CA ILE A 469 -20.58 -4.23 29.10
C ILE A 469 -21.46 -4.15 30.35
N GLY A 470 -22.27 -5.17 30.59
CA GLY A 470 -23.22 -5.25 31.70
C GLY A 470 -24.64 -4.81 31.35
N GLY A 471 -24.96 -4.72 30.04
CA GLY A 471 -26.25 -4.19 29.56
C GLY A 471 -27.41 -5.19 29.52
N GLY A 472 -27.19 -6.46 29.87
CA GLY A 472 -28.26 -7.49 29.87
C GLY A 472 -28.59 -8.06 28.49
N ALA A 473 -29.77 -8.66 28.35
CA ALA A 473 -30.25 -9.30 27.14
C ALA A 473 -30.65 -8.27 26.05
N LEU A 474 -30.35 -8.53 24.78
CA LEU A 474 -30.60 -7.58 23.68
C LEU A 474 -32.04 -7.10 23.56
N ASP A 475 -33.01 -7.98 23.84
CA ASP A 475 -34.43 -7.66 23.70
C ASP A 475 -34.93 -6.59 24.72
N GLY A 476 -34.18 -6.35 25.78
CA GLY A 476 -34.46 -5.32 26.77
C GLY A 476 -33.70 -4.01 26.59
N ILE A 477 -32.83 -3.93 25.58
CA ILE A 477 -31.97 -2.75 25.37
C ILE A 477 -32.65 -1.75 24.42
N ALA A 478 -32.91 -0.54 24.96
CA ALA A 478 -33.31 0.59 24.12
C ALA A 478 -32.09 1.18 23.42
N PRO A 479 -32.03 1.25 22.05
CA PRO A 479 -30.94 1.86 21.36
C PRO A 479 -30.74 3.35 21.74
N ALA A 480 -29.50 3.78 21.95
CA ALA A 480 -29.15 5.16 22.33
C ALA A 480 -28.24 5.83 21.31
N GLY A 481 -28.26 7.15 21.24
CA GLY A 481 -27.40 7.94 20.35
C GLY A 481 -27.58 7.65 18.85
N GLY A 482 -26.55 7.89 18.07
CA GLY A 482 -26.48 7.60 16.65
C GLY A 482 -26.26 8.82 15.78
N ILE A 483 -26.54 8.72 14.47
CA ILE A 483 -26.32 9.80 13.51
C ILE A 483 -27.26 10.98 13.82
N PRO A 484 -26.72 12.20 14.02
CA PRO A 484 -27.54 13.41 14.15
C PRO A 484 -28.41 13.62 12.88
N ALA A 485 -29.69 13.89 13.06
CA ALA A 485 -30.65 14.02 11.95
C ALA A 485 -30.23 15.08 10.92
N ALA A 486 -29.61 16.17 11.37
CA ALA A 486 -29.11 17.24 10.51
C ALA A 486 -27.94 16.80 9.59
N LEU A 487 -27.24 15.74 9.97
CA LEU A 487 -26.10 15.19 9.22
C LEU A 487 -26.46 13.95 8.40
N ALA A 488 -27.74 13.54 8.40
CA ALA A 488 -28.20 12.43 7.61
C ALA A 488 -28.12 12.76 6.10
N ARG A 489 -27.56 11.85 5.31
CA ARG A 489 -27.46 12.00 3.86
C ARG A 489 -28.84 12.05 3.22
N SER A 490 -29.10 13.09 2.43
CA SER A 490 -30.30 13.24 1.60
C SER A 490 -29.98 13.05 0.11
N SER A 491 -28.74 13.27 -0.31
CA SER A 491 -28.34 13.15 -1.71
C SER A 491 -28.30 11.69 -2.20
N PRO A 492 -28.65 11.42 -3.45
CA PRO A 492 -28.46 10.10 -4.05
C PRO A 492 -26.98 9.83 -4.28
N PHE A 493 -26.64 8.54 -4.43
CA PHE A 493 -25.31 8.08 -4.82
C PHE A 493 -25.43 6.77 -5.59
N LEU A 494 -24.38 6.41 -6.35
CA LEU A 494 -24.33 5.21 -7.21
C LEU A 494 -25.55 5.12 -8.15
N THR A 495 -25.90 6.25 -8.74
CA THR A 495 -27.04 6.35 -9.66
C THR A 495 -26.71 5.82 -11.06
N ALA A 496 -25.44 5.65 -11.40
CA ALA A 496 -25.00 5.10 -12.66
C ALA A 496 -25.51 3.65 -12.82
N GLU A 497 -25.87 3.29 -14.04
CA GLU A 497 -26.52 2.03 -14.40
C GLU A 497 -25.74 0.80 -13.90
N VAL A 498 -24.40 0.82 -13.99
CA VAL A 498 -23.52 -0.27 -13.58
C VAL A 498 -23.74 -0.70 -12.12
N PHE A 499 -24.07 0.22 -11.22
CA PHE A 499 -24.34 -0.08 -9.82
C PHE A 499 -25.75 -0.61 -9.56
N ASN A 500 -26.58 -0.75 -10.60
CA ASN A 500 -27.98 -1.11 -10.50
C ASN A 500 -28.37 -2.33 -11.36
N LEU A 501 -27.41 -2.97 -12.06
CA LEU A 501 -27.69 -4.08 -12.98
C LEU A 501 -27.18 -5.46 -12.53
N HIS A 502 -26.11 -5.50 -11.74
CA HIS A 502 -25.34 -6.74 -11.54
C HIS A 502 -25.53 -7.36 -10.14
N HIS A 503 -26.78 -7.44 -9.65
CA HIS A 503 -27.11 -7.90 -8.30
C HIS A 503 -27.38 -9.41 -8.19
N SER A 504 -27.34 -10.16 -9.30
CA SER A 504 -27.39 -11.63 -9.27
C SER A 504 -26.03 -12.23 -9.59
N GLU A 505 -25.73 -13.41 -9.01
CA GLU A 505 -24.44 -14.08 -9.20
C GLU A 505 -24.08 -14.23 -10.68
N HIS A 506 -25.02 -14.72 -11.51
CA HIS A 506 -24.78 -14.91 -12.94
C HIS A 506 -24.60 -13.58 -13.71
N ALA A 507 -25.33 -12.53 -13.32
CA ALA A 507 -25.12 -11.21 -13.94
C ALA A 507 -23.73 -10.67 -13.62
N MET A 508 -23.30 -10.82 -12.37
CA MET A 508 -21.97 -10.40 -11.92
C MET A 508 -20.86 -11.22 -12.58
N LEU A 509 -21.01 -12.55 -12.66
CA LEU A 509 -20.05 -13.42 -13.36
C LEU A 509 -19.87 -13.01 -14.82
N ARG A 510 -20.96 -12.75 -15.54
CA ARG A 510 -20.91 -12.30 -16.94
C ARG A 510 -20.27 -10.93 -17.09
N TYR A 511 -20.52 -10.04 -16.15
CA TYR A 511 -19.90 -8.71 -16.13
C TYR A 511 -18.39 -8.81 -15.93
N LEU A 512 -17.94 -9.53 -14.89
CA LEU A 512 -16.52 -9.73 -14.62
C LEU A 512 -15.81 -10.41 -15.81
N LYS A 513 -16.44 -11.44 -16.40
CA LYS A 513 -15.88 -12.13 -17.56
C LYS A 513 -15.79 -11.23 -18.80
N ARG A 514 -16.80 -10.39 -19.04
CA ARG A 514 -16.78 -9.41 -20.12
C ARG A 514 -15.62 -8.42 -19.98
N LEU A 515 -15.34 -7.96 -18.75
CA LEU A 515 -14.20 -7.06 -18.49
C LEU A 515 -12.86 -7.79 -18.69
N GLU A 516 -12.72 -8.98 -18.13
CA GLU A 516 -11.52 -9.81 -18.28
C GLU A 516 -11.19 -10.07 -19.75
N ASP A 517 -12.21 -10.41 -20.58
CA ASP A 517 -12.03 -10.72 -21.99
C ASP A 517 -11.57 -9.52 -22.84
N ARG A 518 -11.74 -8.31 -22.36
CA ARG A 518 -11.26 -7.07 -23.02
C ARG A 518 -9.81 -6.74 -22.68
N ASP A 519 -9.19 -7.54 -21.82
CA ASP A 519 -7.82 -7.32 -21.35
C ASP A 519 -6.89 -8.40 -21.88
N VAL A 520 -5.61 -8.06 -21.98
CA VAL A 520 -4.54 -9.01 -22.19
C VAL A 520 -3.82 -9.24 -20.86
N ALA A 521 -3.86 -10.48 -20.37
CA ALA A 521 -3.24 -10.91 -19.13
C ALA A 521 -2.32 -12.11 -19.35
N LEU A 522 -1.43 -12.39 -18.41
CA LEU A 522 -0.38 -13.40 -18.56
C LEU A 522 -0.89 -14.85 -18.54
N ASN A 523 -2.14 -15.08 -18.12
CA ASN A 523 -2.79 -16.39 -18.20
C ASN A 523 -3.27 -16.76 -19.63
N ARG A 524 -3.21 -15.83 -20.59
CA ARG A 524 -3.68 -16.03 -21.98
C ARG A 524 -2.73 -15.54 -23.06
N SER A 525 -1.66 -14.84 -22.69
CA SER A 525 -0.67 -14.33 -23.63
C SER A 525 0.67 -14.08 -22.98
N MET A 526 1.72 -14.07 -23.79
CA MET A 526 3.06 -13.60 -23.43
C MET A 526 3.20 -12.14 -23.87
N ILE A 527 3.36 -11.21 -22.92
CA ILE A 527 3.53 -9.80 -23.20
C ILE A 527 4.88 -9.37 -22.65
N PRO A 528 5.77 -8.77 -23.47
CA PRO A 528 6.96 -8.13 -22.93
C PRO A 528 6.56 -6.93 -22.09
N LEU A 529 6.87 -6.97 -20.81
CA LEU A 529 6.59 -5.88 -19.87
C LEU A 529 7.88 -5.23 -19.42
N GLY A 530 8.00 -3.91 -19.59
CA GLY A 530 9.14 -3.13 -19.12
C GLY A 530 9.30 -3.09 -17.59
N SER A 531 8.28 -3.52 -16.85
CA SER A 531 8.25 -3.56 -15.38
C SER A 531 8.67 -4.91 -14.79
N CYS A 532 9.39 -5.74 -15.53
CA CYS A 532 9.73 -7.12 -15.15
C CYS A 532 8.52 -8.06 -15.08
N THR A 533 8.79 -9.33 -14.82
CA THR A 533 7.81 -10.42 -14.85
C THR A 533 7.19 -10.72 -13.48
N MET A 534 7.24 -9.79 -12.55
CA MET A 534 6.83 -9.98 -11.16
C MET A 534 5.34 -10.29 -10.95
N LYS A 535 4.57 -10.44 -12.03
CA LYS A 535 3.12 -10.75 -12.01
C LYS A 535 2.84 -12.24 -12.17
N LEU A 536 3.86 -13.04 -12.43
CA LEU A 536 3.74 -14.49 -12.60
C LEU A 536 3.92 -15.23 -11.26
N ASN A 537 3.12 -14.86 -10.27
CA ASN A 537 3.07 -15.62 -9.03
C ASN A 537 2.46 -17.00 -9.28
N ALA A 538 3.03 -18.03 -8.66
CA ALA A 538 2.46 -19.36 -8.70
C ALA A 538 1.11 -19.41 -7.98
N THR A 539 0.23 -20.31 -8.40
CA THR A 539 -1.05 -20.52 -7.72
C THR A 539 -0.86 -20.90 -6.24
N ALA A 540 0.15 -21.72 -5.94
CA ALA A 540 0.52 -22.09 -4.57
C ALA A 540 0.96 -20.89 -3.71
N GLU A 541 1.56 -19.86 -4.30
CA GLU A 541 1.93 -18.63 -3.62
C GLU A 541 0.72 -17.72 -3.35
N MET A 542 -0.32 -17.78 -4.19
CA MET A 542 -1.52 -16.94 -4.05
C MET A 542 -2.55 -17.52 -3.07
N ILE A 543 -2.70 -18.83 -2.99
CA ILE A 543 -3.69 -19.51 -2.13
C ILE A 543 -3.64 -19.05 -0.67
N PRO A 544 -2.46 -18.92 -0.01
CA PRO A 544 -2.38 -18.54 1.40
C PRO A 544 -2.89 -17.13 1.72
N VAL A 545 -2.98 -16.24 0.73
CA VAL A 545 -3.49 -14.87 0.91
C VAL A 545 -4.92 -14.85 1.47
N THR A 546 -5.71 -15.90 1.17
CA THR A 546 -7.10 -16.04 1.63
C THR A 546 -7.25 -16.90 2.88
N PHE A 547 -6.19 -17.45 3.45
CA PHE A 547 -6.28 -18.18 4.71
C PHE A 547 -6.78 -17.27 5.84
N PRO A 548 -7.83 -17.65 6.60
CA PRO A 548 -8.38 -16.78 7.66
C PRO A 548 -7.34 -16.29 8.66
N GLY A 549 -6.36 -17.14 9.01
CA GLY A 549 -5.26 -16.80 9.91
C GLY A 549 -4.31 -15.71 9.38
N PHE A 550 -4.37 -15.40 8.08
CA PHE A 550 -3.69 -14.25 7.47
C PHE A 550 -4.71 -13.16 7.07
N ALA A 551 -5.76 -13.52 6.36
CA ALA A 551 -6.69 -12.57 5.76
C ALA A 551 -7.50 -11.75 6.78
N GLN A 552 -7.83 -12.32 7.96
CA GLN A 552 -8.74 -11.72 8.93
C GLN A 552 -8.04 -11.06 10.13
N ILE A 553 -6.73 -10.91 10.09
CA ILE A 553 -5.97 -10.29 11.18
C ILE A 553 -5.97 -8.76 11.01
N HIS A 554 -6.38 -8.07 12.07
CA HIS A 554 -6.35 -6.61 12.14
C HIS A 554 -4.91 -6.10 12.30
N PRO A 555 -4.51 -4.98 11.65
CA PRO A 555 -3.12 -4.47 11.73
C PRO A 555 -2.67 -4.12 13.14
N PHE A 556 -3.61 -3.72 14.01
CA PHE A 556 -3.33 -3.39 15.41
C PHE A 556 -3.75 -4.51 16.38
N ALA A 557 -3.89 -5.75 15.90
CA ALA A 557 -4.10 -6.88 16.78
C ALA A 557 -2.95 -7.01 17.78
N PRO A 558 -3.22 -7.39 19.05
CA PRO A 558 -2.17 -7.63 20.04
C PRO A 558 -1.10 -8.61 19.54
N VAL A 559 0.16 -8.32 19.82
CA VAL A 559 1.33 -9.05 19.29
C VAL A 559 1.29 -10.55 19.63
N ASP A 560 0.75 -10.93 20.79
CA ASP A 560 0.58 -12.32 21.21
C ASP A 560 -0.49 -13.09 20.41
N GLN A 561 -1.27 -12.40 19.58
CA GLN A 561 -2.25 -13.02 18.68
C GLN A 561 -1.71 -13.30 17.27
N VAL A 562 -0.50 -12.83 16.96
CA VAL A 562 0.05 -12.87 15.59
C VAL A 562 1.42 -13.56 15.48
N PRO A 563 1.72 -14.62 16.26
CA PRO A 563 3.04 -15.27 16.22
C PRO A 563 3.38 -15.85 14.86
N GLY A 564 2.38 -16.32 14.09
CA GLY A 564 2.58 -16.84 12.75
C GLY A 564 3.01 -15.75 11.76
N TYR A 565 2.41 -14.58 11.81
CA TYR A 565 2.87 -13.42 11.01
C TYR A 565 4.28 -12.99 11.39
N LEU A 566 4.58 -12.91 12.68
CA LEU A 566 5.92 -12.53 13.14
C LEU A 566 6.98 -13.55 12.72
N ALA A 567 6.64 -14.83 12.72
CA ALA A 567 7.54 -15.89 12.24
C ALA A 567 7.77 -15.77 10.72
N LEU A 568 6.71 -15.54 9.93
CA LEU A 568 6.79 -15.33 8.49
C LEU A 568 7.65 -14.11 8.14
N ILE A 569 7.41 -12.99 8.78
CA ILE A 569 8.14 -11.72 8.56
C ILE A 569 9.63 -11.91 8.88
N ARG A 570 9.97 -12.46 10.05
CA ARG A 570 11.37 -12.68 10.46
C ARG A 570 12.12 -13.62 9.52
N ARG A 571 11.45 -14.68 9.05
CA ARG A 571 12.07 -15.61 8.08
C ARG A 571 12.35 -14.91 6.76
N LEU A 572 11.39 -14.16 6.23
CA LEU A 572 11.56 -13.44 4.98
C LEU A 572 12.64 -12.35 5.09
N GLU A 573 12.67 -11.59 6.18
CA GLU A 573 13.73 -10.61 6.45
C GLU A 573 15.10 -11.28 6.49
N ALA A 574 15.23 -12.43 7.16
CA ALA A 574 16.48 -13.18 7.23
C ALA A 574 16.93 -13.71 5.85
N TRP A 575 16.00 -14.25 5.06
CA TRP A 575 16.31 -14.74 3.71
C TRP A 575 16.69 -13.61 2.76
N LEU A 576 15.98 -12.49 2.80
CA LEU A 576 16.32 -11.32 2.00
C LEU A 576 17.67 -10.71 2.41
N ALA A 577 17.98 -10.65 3.70
CA ALA A 577 19.30 -10.23 4.17
C ALA A 577 20.40 -11.17 3.66
N ALA A 578 20.16 -12.48 3.70
CA ALA A 578 21.10 -13.48 3.19
C ALA A 578 21.35 -13.34 1.69
N VAL A 579 20.31 -13.17 0.87
CA VAL A 579 20.47 -13.09 -0.61
C VAL A 579 20.96 -11.74 -1.11
N THR A 580 20.82 -10.68 -0.31
CA THR A 580 21.29 -9.33 -0.68
C THR A 580 22.62 -8.95 -0.04
N GLY A 581 23.02 -9.63 1.03
CA GLY A 581 24.21 -9.28 1.83
C GLY A 581 24.01 -8.06 2.74
N PHE A 582 22.80 -7.50 2.85
CA PHE A 582 22.51 -6.39 3.75
C PHE A 582 22.42 -6.86 5.22
N ALA A 583 22.81 -5.98 6.12
CA ALA A 583 22.79 -6.27 7.56
C ALA A 583 21.38 -6.39 8.15
N ALA A 584 20.39 -5.71 7.54
CA ALA A 584 19.01 -5.71 7.99
C ALA A 584 18.07 -5.44 6.82
N VAL A 585 16.84 -5.92 6.94
CA VAL A 585 15.75 -5.74 5.97
C VAL A 585 14.50 -5.26 6.69
N SER A 586 13.73 -4.41 6.06
CA SER A 586 12.39 -4.00 6.50
C SER A 586 11.37 -4.31 5.42
N LEU A 587 10.27 -4.94 5.79
CA LEU A 587 9.12 -5.22 4.93
C LEU A 587 8.01 -4.17 5.08
N GLN A 588 8.26 -3.06 5.78
CA GLN A 588 7.26 -2.01 6.03
C GLN A 588 6.82 -1.24 4.78
N PRO A 589 7.68 -0.89 3.82
CA PRO A 589 7.25 -0.16 2.63
C PRO A 589 6.23 -0.98 1.82
N ASN A 590 5.08 -0.36 1.50
CA ASN A 590 3.96 -1.00 0.82
C ASN A 590 3.98 -0.83 -0.71
N ALA A 591 5.03 -0.24 -1.26
CA ALA A 591 5.30 -0.14 -2.69
C ALA A 591 6.79 0.13 -2.93
N GLY A 592 7.31 -0.14 -4.13
CA GLY A 592 8.71 0.14 -4.50
C GLY A 592 9.10 1.60 -4.26
N SER A 593 8.26 2.53 -4.69
CA SER A 593 8.51 3.97 -4.48
C SER A 593 8.50 4.37 -3.00
N GLN A 594 7.78 3.66 -2.14
CA GLN A 594 7.84 3.88 -0.68
C GLN A 594 9.12 3.29 -0.08
N GLY A 595 9.67 2.22 -0.68
CA GLY A 595 11.02 1.72 -0.36
C GLY A 595 12.10 2.73 -0.69
N GLU A 596 12.04 3.38 -1.86
CA GLU A 596 12.92 4.48 -2.24
C GLU A 596 12.87 5.61 -1.20
N TYR A 597 11.66 6.06 -0.86
CA TYR A 597 11.47 7.13 0.11
C TYR A 597 12.00 6.76 1.50
N ALA A 598 11.69 5.55 1.99
CA ALA A 598 12.18 5.06 3.28
C ALA A 598 13.70 4.97 3.32
N GLY A 599 14.34 4.47 2.26
CA GLY A 599 15.80 4.42 2.14
C GLY A 599 16.45 5.79 2.16
N LEU A 600 15.89 6.76 1.45
CA LEU A 600 16.39 8.14 1.46
C LEU A 600 16.20 8.83 2.81
N LEU A 601 15.07 8.56 3.51
CA LEU A 601 14.88 9.04 4.89
C LEU A 601 15.90 8.43 5.86
N ALA A 602 16.24 7.13 5.68
CA ALA A 602 17.27 6.48 6.48
C ALA A 602 18.65 7.11 6.23
N ILE A 603 19.02 7.39 4.98
CA ILE A 603 20.25 8.10 4.63
C ILE A 603 20.26 9.50 5.27
N ARG A 604 19.16 10.22 5.19
CA ARG A 604 19.04 11.54 5.81
C ARG A 604 19.16 11.49 7.34
N ALA A 605 18.55 10.50 7.97
CA ALA A 605 18.68 10.27 9.41
C ALA A 605 20.11 9.92 9.80
N TRP A 606 20.82 9.14 8.98
CA TRP A 606 22.22 8.80 9.17
C TRP A 606 23.11 10.04 9.14
N HIS A 607 22.93 10.94 8.17
CA HIS A 607 23.67 12.21 8.11
C HIS A 607 23.36 13.10 9.32
N ARG A 608 22.11 13.21 9.73
CA ARG A 608 21.71 13.99 10.91
C ARG A 608 22.35 13.48 12.21
N ALA A 609 22.38 12.17 12.40
CA ALA A 609 23.01 11.56 13.56
C ALA A 609 24.51 11.84 13.66
N ARG A 610 25.16 12.22 12.55
CA ARG A 610 26.57 12.59 12.44
C ARG A 610 26.81 14.10 12.50
N GLY A 611 25.77 14.90 12.68
CA GLY A 611 25.87 16.36 12.65
C GLY A 611 25.94 16.96 11.23
N GLU A 612 25.65 16.18 10.20
CA GLU A 612 25.78 16.53 8.79
C GLU A 612 24.41 16.80 8.11
N ALA A 613 23.45 17.35 8.86
CA ALA A 613 22.10 17.66 8.36
C ALA A 613 22.07 18.61 7.13
N HIS A 614 23.20 19.29 6.84
CA HIS A 614 23.36 20.16 5.69
C HIS A 614 23.56 19.41 4.37
N ARG A 615 23.81 18.10 4.40
CA ARG A 615 23.93 17.27 3.21
C ARG A 615 22.54 17.00 2.64
N ASP A 616 22.24 17.64 1.51
CA ASP A 616 20.91 17.64 0.88
C ASP A 616 20.93 17.34 -0.62
N VAL A 617 22.10 17.03 -1.22
CA VAL A 617 22.22 16.74 -2.65
C VAL A 617 22.11 15.24 -2.91
N CYS A 618 21.22 14.86 -3.82
CA CYS A 618 21.11 13.51 -4.35
C CYS A 618 21.49 13.51 -5.85
N LEU A 619 22.55 12.78 -6.19
CA LEU A 619 22.93 12.54 -7.58
C LEU A 619 22.05 11.42 -8.16
N ILE A 620 21.55 11.58 -9.39
CA ILE A 620 20.65 10.61 -10.01
C ILE A 620 21.01 10.51 -11.51
N PRO A 621 21.36 9.31 -12.03
CA PRO A 621 21.60 9.12 -13.45
C PRO A 621 20.37 9.44 -14.29
N SER A 622 20.58 9.95 -15.51
CA SER A 622 19.50 10.27 -16.44
C SER A 622 18.68 9.03 -16.85
N SER A 623 19.28 7.84 -16.77
CA SER A 623 18.62 6.54 -16.96
C SER A 623 17.69 6.11 -15.85
N ALA A 624 17.68 6.82 -14.68
CA ALA A 624 16.88 6.41 -13.54
C ALA A 624 15.37 6.50 -13.81
N HIS A 625 14.60 5.60 -13.18
CA HIS A 625 13.15 5.64 -13.21
C HIS A 625 12.63 6.98 -12.67
N GLY A 626 11.48 7.46 -13.17
CA GLY A 626 10.90 8.74 -12.77
C GLY A 626 10.49 8.86 -11.29
N THR A 627 10.35 7.73 -10.58
CA THR A 627 10.09 7.73 -9.14
C THR A 627 11.31 8.15 -8.32
N ASN A 628 12.53 7.86 -8.78
CA ASN A 628 13.76 8.17 -8.04
C ASN A 628 13.89 9.68 -7.77
N PRO A 629 13.85 10.58 -8.77
CA PRO A 629 13.92 12.02 -8.52
C PRO A 629 12.72 12.54 -7.73
N ALA A 630 11.52 11.95 -7.89
CA ALA A 630 10.35 12.31 -7.11
C ALA A 630 10.53 11.94 -5.62
N SER A 631 11.02 10.74 -5.32
CA SER A 631 11.30 10.28 -3.97
C SER A 631 12.38 11.12 -3.29
N ALA A 632 13.42 11.51 -4.03
CA ALA A 632 14.47 12.38 -3.52
C ALA A 632 13.93 13.79 -3.17
N ALA A 633 13.12 14.38 -4.03
CA ALA A 633 12.47 15.66 -3.77
C ALA A 633 11.54 15.60 -2.54
N MET A 634 10.76 14.54 -2.39
CA MET A 634 9.90 14.31 -1.22
C MET A 634 10.68 14.09 0.07
N ALA A 635 11.90 13.52 -0.02
CA ALA A 635 12.82 13.41 1.11
C ALA A 635 13.55 14.74 1.42
N GLY A 636 13.20 15.84 0.75
CA GLY A 636 13.82 17.16 0.94
C GLY A 636 15.22 17.26 0.38
N MET A 637 15.58 16.42 -0.60
CA MET A 637 16.87 16.45 -1.27
C MET A 637 16.79 17.19 -2.60
N ARG A 638 17.84 17.91 -2.92
CA ARG A 638 18.03 18.55 -4.22
C ARG A 638 18.60 17.56 -5.22
N VAL A 639 17.87 17.29 -6.28
CA VAL A 639 18.29 16.37 -7.35
C VAL A 639 19.31 17.06 -8.27
N VAL A 640 20.41 16.37 -8.53
CA VAL A 640 21.41 16.71 -9.55
C VAL A 640 21.54 15.55 -10.51
N VAL A 641 21.18 15.77 -11.77
CA VAL A 641 21.17 14.72 -12.79
C VAL A 641 22.59 14.45 -13.29
N VAL A 642 22.98 13.18 -13.34
CA VAL A 642 24.24 12.70 -13.92
C VAL A 642 23.96 12.16 -15.33
N GLY A 643 24.85 12.47 -16.27
CA GLY A 643 24.76 11.99 -17.65
C GLY A 643 24.95 10.46 -17.78
N CYS A 644 24.51 9.93 -18.90
CA CYS A 644 24.85 8.59 -19.35
C CYS A 644 25.61 8.68 -20.67
N ASP A 645 26.50 7.74 -20.92
CA ASP A 645 27.19 7.59 -22.20
C ASP A 645 26.27 7.05 -23.32
N ARG A 646 26.84 6.81 -24.52
CA ARG A 646 26.06 6.32 -25.66
C ARG A 646 25.63 4.86 -25.51
N GLU A 647 26.37 4.09 -24.74
CA GLU A 647 26.11 2.70 -24.42
C GLU A 647 25.09 2.54 -23.28
N GLY A 648 24.70 3.65 -22.60
CA GLY A 648 23.72 3.68 -21.52
C GLY A 648 24.32 3.48 -20.13
N ASN A 649 25.66 3.46 -19.99
CA ASN A 649 26.33 3.46 -18.69
C ASN A 649 26.30 4.85 -18.07
N VAL A 650 26.52 4.92 -16.76
CA VAL A 650 26.71 6.18 -16.05
C VAL A 650 27.99 6.86 -16.53
N ASP A 651 27.93 8.11 -16.94
CA ASP A 651 29.13 8.91 -17.26
C ASP A 651 29.92 9.18 -15.97
N VAL A 652 30.93 8.34 -15.72
CA VAL A 652 31.78 8.43 -14.51
C VAL A 652 32.53 9.75 -14.41
N ALA A 653 32.89 10.36 -15.53
CA ALA A 653 33.58 11.65 -15.54
C ALA A 653 32.64 12.77 -15.10
N ASP A 654 31.40 12.79 -15.61
CA ASP A 654 30.36 13.72 -15.18
C ASP A 654 29.97 13.48 -13.71
N LEU A 655 29.84 12.20 -13.29
CA LEU A 655 29.58 11.83 -11.90
C LEU A 655 30.67 12.38 -10.98
N ARG A 656 31.95 12.19 -11.33
CA ARG A 656 33.09 12.70 -10.53
C ARG A 656 33.06 14.20 -10.40
N ALA A 657 32.90 14.91 -11.51
CA ALA A 657 32.82 16.37 -11.51
C ALA A 657 31.69 16.89 -10.61
N LYS A 658 30.51 16.26 -10.65
CA LYS A 658 29.36 16.62 -9.80
C LYS A 658 29.55 16.23 -8.35
N ALA A 659 30.18 15.10 -8.05
CA ALA A 659 30.52 14.71 -6.70
C ALA A 659 31.49 15.68 -6.05
N GLU A 660 32.51 16.14 -6.79
CA GLU A 660 33.45 17.15 -6.37
C GLU A 660 32.80 18.53 -6.17
N GLU A 661 31.98 18.98 -7.13
CA GLU A 661 31.24 20.25 -7.07
C GLU A 661 30.33 20.32 -5.83
N HIS A 662 29.71 19.19 -5.50
CA HIS A 662 28.75 19.12 -4.41
C HIS A 662 29.28 18.42 -3.16
N ALA A 663 30.57 18.15 -3.02
CA ALA A 663 31.19 17.35 -1.96
C ALA A 663 30.72 17.72 -0.54
N ALA A 664 30.61 19.02 -0.25
CA ALA A 664 30.17 19.50 1.05
C ALA A 664 28.67 19.22 1.34
N LYS A 665 27.86 18.97 0.33
CA LYS A 665 26.40 18.80 0.43
C LYS A 665 25.92 17.45 -0.08
N LEU A 666 26.82 16.62 -0.60
CA LEU A 666 26.47 15.32 -1.16
C LEU A 666 25.90 14.39 -0.07
N ALA A 667 24.61 14.08 -0.18
CA ALA A 667 23.93 13.15 0.71
C ALA A 667 23.89 11.74 0.13
N ALA A 668 23.52 11.61 -1.15
CA ALA A 668 23.30 10.30 -1.75
C ALA A 668 23.54 10.29 -3.27
N LEU A 669 23.81 9.09 -3.79
CA LEU A 669 23.56 8.69 -5.16
C LEU A 669 22.38 7.70 -5.15
N MET A 670 21.41 7.85 -6.05
CA MET A 670 20.44 6.80 -6.36
C MET A 670 20.78 6.19 -7.72
N VAL A 671 20.97 4.88 -7.76
CA VAL A 671 21.25 4.14 -9.00
C VAL A 671 20.35 2.93 -9.12
N THR A 672 19.69 2.77 -10.28
CA THR A 672 18.93 1.56 -10.61
C THR A 672 19.91 0.53 -11.18
N TYR A 673 19.90 -0.71 -10.63
CA TYR A 673 20.89 -1.71 -11.02
C TYR A 673 20.27 -3.11 -11.18
N PRO A 674 20.42 -3.79 -12.35
CA PRO A 674 20.83 -3.21 -13.63
C PRO A 674 19.95 -2.02 -14.05
N SER A 675 20.46 -1.13 -14.90
CA SER A 675 19.78 0.11 -15.25
C SER A 675 18.45 -0.13 -16.00
N THR A 676 17.62 0.91 -16.13
CA THR A 676 16.40 0.85 -16.95
C THR A 676 16.69 0.60 -18.45
N HIS A 677 17.93 0.82 -18.89
CA HIS A 677 18.40 0.47 -20.23
C HIS A 677 18.82 -1.01 -20.36
N GLY A 678 18.76 -1.79 -19.27
CA GLY A 678 19.21 -3.18 -19.23
C GLY A 678 20.72 -3.34 -19.09
N VAL A 679 21.44 -2.29 -18.71
CA VAL A 679 22.89 -2.29 -18.60
C VAL A 679 23.34 -2.65 -17.19
N PHE A 680 24.23 -3.63 -17.07
CA PHE A 680 25.04 -3.85 -15.89
C PHE A 680 26.24 -2.90 -15.93
N GLU A 681 26.21 -1.88 -15.12
CA GLU A 681 27.25 -0.87 -14.99
C GLU A 681 28.56 -1.50 -14.55
N GLU A 682 29.61 -1.46 -15.42
CA GLU A 682 30.89 -2.10 -15.14
C GLU A 682 31.67 -1.39 -14.04
N ALA A 683 31.52 -0.07 -13.97
CA ALA A 683 32.20 0.79 -12.99
C ALA A 683 31.48 0.89 -11.63
N ILE A 684 30.48 0.02 -11.35
CA ILE A 684 29.63 0.21 -10.16
C ILE A 684 30.40 0.30 -8.85
N ARG A 685 31.50 -0.46 -8.67
CA ARG A 685 32.35 -0.37 -7.48
C ARG A 685 33.04 0.98 -7.39
N GLU A 686 33.66 1.44 -8.49
CA GLU A 686 34.29 2.77 -8.57
C GLU A 686 33.28 3.87 -8.27
N ILE A 687 32.07 3.75 -8.79
CA ILE A 687 30.95 4.69 -8.54
C ILE A 687 30.61 4.73 -7.04
N CYS A 688 30.47 3.58 -6.39
CA CYS A 688 30.21 3.51 -4.96
C CYS A 688 31.35 4.13 -4.12
N ASP A 689 32.59 3.76 -4.42
CA ASP A 689 33.76 4.28 -3.73
C ASP A 689 33.89 5.79 -3.89
N LEU A 690 33.65 6.32 -5.07
CA LEU A 690 33.65 7.75 -5.36
C LEU A 690 32.64 8.51 -4.48
N ILE A 691 31.42 8.00 -4.37
CA ILE A 691 30.37 8.65 -3.56
C ILE A 691 30.72 8.59 -2.07
N HIS A 692 31.19 7.44 -1.59
CA HIS A 692 31.61 7.26 -0.19
C HIS A 692 32.79 8.16 0.16
N ALA A 693 33.78 8.31 -0.74
CA ALA A 693 34.92 9.21 -0.54
C ALA A 693 34.51 10.68 -0.34
N HIS A 694 33.37 11.09 -0.92
CA HIS A 694 32.80 12.43 -0.76
C HIS A 694 31.76 12.52 0.38
N GLY A 695 31.64 11.47 1.20
CA GLY A 695 30.76 11.40 2.38
C GLY A 695 29.29 11.10 2.08
N GLY A 696 28.94 10.83 0.82
CA GLY A 696 27.59 10.40 0.41
C GLY A 696 27.33 8.92 0.68
N GLN A 697 26.06 8.50 0.62
CA GLN A 697 25.64 7.12 0.66
C GLN A 697 25.09 6.71 -0.71
N VAL A 698 25.09 5.40 -1.02
CA VAL A 698 24.51 4.88 -2.28
C VAL A 698 23.20 4.16 -1.97
N TYR A 699 22.11 4.60 -2.62
CA TYR A 699 20.85 3.89 -2.66
C TYR A 699 20.78 3.11 -3.98
N MET A 700 20.68 1.79 -3.90
CA MET A 700 20.46 0.94 -5.06
C MET A 700 18.95 0.68 -5.22
N ASP A 701 18.39 1.15 -6.34
CA ASP A 701 17.05 0.76 -6.76
C ASP A 701 17.12 -0.65 -7.35
N GLY A 702 16.64 -1.62 -6.57
CA GLY A 702 16.65 -3.04 -6.88
C GLY A 702 15.42 -3.52 -7.64
N ALA A 703 14.74 -2.68 -8.42
CA ALA A 703 13.59 -3.10 -9.24
C ALA A 703 13.90 -4.30 -10.16
N ASN A 704 15.16 -4.43 -10.58
CA ASN A 704 15.67 -5.54 -11.41
C ASN A 704 16.49 -6.56 -10.60
N MET A 705 16.28 -6.69 -9.29
CA MET A 705 17.06 -7.61 -8.44
C MET A 705 16.96 -9.08 -8.86
N ASN A 706 15.89 -9.47 -9.54
CA ASN A 706 15.75 -10.80 -10.14
C ASN A 706 16.89 -11.14 -11.14
N ALA A 707 17.53 -10.14 -11.74
CA ALA A 707 18.70 -10.34 -12.61
C ALA A 707 20.02 -10.44 -11.85
N GLN A 708 20.03 -10.25 -10.55
CA GLN A 708 21.23 -10.18 -9.69
C GLN A 708 21.34 -11.34 -8.72
N VAL A 709 20.23 -11.76 -8.12
CA VAL A 709 20.21 -12.77 -7.05
C VAL A 709 20.92 -14.04 -7.48
N GLY A 710 21.93 -14.45 -6.71
CA GLY A 710 22.77 -15.62 -7.00
C GLY A 710 23.86 -15.42 -8.04
N LEU A 711 23.92 -14.24 -8.71
CA LEU A 711 24.91 -13.93 -9.75
C LEU A 711 25.87 -12.81 -9.36
N THR A 712 25.39 -11.87 -8.51
CA THR A 712 26.17 -10.69 -8.11
C THR A 712 26.27 -10.56 -6.58
N SER A 713 27.28 -9.82 -6.12
CA SER A 713 27.48 -9.47 -4.72
C SER A 713 27.15 -8.00 -4.46
#